data_af9f6d088c63b2b6717701269b52dc13
#
_entry.id   af9f6d088c63b2b6717701269b52dc13
#
_cell.length_a   1.000
_cell.length_b   1.000
_cell.length_c   1.000
_cell.angle_alpha   90.00
_cell.angle_beta   90.00
_cell.angle_gamma   90.00
#
_symmetry.space_group_name_H-M   'P 1'
#
loop_
_entity.id
_entity.type
_entity.pdbx_description
1 polymer ?
#
loop_
_entity_poly.entity_id
_entity_poly.type
_entity_poly.pdbx_seq_one_letter_code
_entity_poly.pdbx_strand_id
1 'polypeptide(L)'
;MNINFSNQQTASKATLFSILSILFIGLMAIISTKSHAQAAENLNLNKIVQSPYNCYGRLADGCPNAEKLGWKIGIQFYSFHKYTFFEGIDLARALGLHYIEATIGARICSESKQGIYAGMPKEWMERIKQKLTTSGVKCESVYYWMNGSGEGFEDIVKFCKEMGWMIITDPRRADKGGKPVSYYEEILNKHGVKMAFTNHPKAASYWNPDFTVEDTQSYGPCIGASADIGHYMRGGFDTYDIAKRYIKIGKMYHFHMRDVSECGPHGLDVPCGTGKARLPEIFQTLNDNHVKPLMMLEYEHDFDNPMPYLIQSVNYINDICGSIIKANEKKAQLGDSIRLNANVARISNDMNLQGYGEQATIHAWSKPEQTISWSTNLNPGNYQVLIRYAQPYEGSAMTLDADGQELATLFKPTFTWYDYKTAEVGIIKIPQGGKVIISLHGIQKGIKRDKNGKLKASEVFPDVHYLTLIPTSMQATSQPIDILNHFKGTSIFNGKNFEGWEGNDGENSLAHFRIEKRSIVGGSMDKDLEHNQFIRTTRPYKNFELRLKYKVKSTDKDYNGGIQFRSMPCTIPERLFEMIGYQADIIPWKHGALYDEQRRWDFLGIQLGTPANYKANKWNDYIIRCEGPRIRIWLNGVKTTDYIEPYIDNPFEDMGTISQDGYIALQIHEGKASELWYKDIKIEELE
;
A
#
# COMPACT_ATOMS: atom_id res chain seq x y z
N MET A 1 -16.54 15.93 59.50
CA MET A 1 -17.47 14.80 59.56
C MET A 1 -18.49 15.00 58.48
N ASN A 2 -18.69 14.13 57.63
CA ASN A 2 -19.54 13.93 56.46
C ASN A 2 -18.73 13.88 55.15
N ILE A 3 -18.40 12.67 54.80
CA ILE A 3 -17.84 12.26 53.53
C ILE A 3 -19.04 11.86 52.66
N ASN A 4 -19.19 12.55 51.51
CA ASN A 4 -20.19 12.22 50.53
C ASN A 4 -19.66 11.14 49.54
N PHE A 5 -20.27 9.96 49.56
CA PHE A 5 -20.15 8.91 48.57
C PHE A 5 -21.01 9.24 47.35
N SER A 6 -20.41 9.61 46.22
CA SER A 6 -21.08 9.50 44.92
C SER A 6 -20.05 9.65 43.78
N ASN A 7 -19.25 8.63 43.52
CA ASN A 7 -18.48 8.52 42.24
C ASN A 7 -17.84 7.12 42.05
N GLN A 8 -18.54 6.07 42.36
CA GLN A 8 -18.04 4.70 42.14
C GLN A 8 -18.90 3.80 41.17
N GLN A 9 -19.88 4.34 40.49
CA GLN A 9 -20.72 3.50 39.60
C GLN A 9 -20.46 3.66 38.10
N THR A 10 -19.67 4.62 37.66
CA THR A 10 -19.37 4.81 36.20
C THR A 10 -18.08 4.13 35.76
N ALA A 11 -17.13 3.87 36.65
CA ALA A 11 -15.87 3.17 36.30
C ALA A 11 -16.02 1.64 36.13
N SER A 12 -17.07 1.03 36.74
CA SER A 12 -17.23 -0.43 36.72
C SER A 12 -17.81 -0.99 35.42
N LYS A 13 -18.58 -0.20 34.66
CA LYS A 13 -19.17 -0.67 33.40
C LYS A 13 -18.20 -0.67 32.22
N ALA A 14 -17.30 0.30 32.13
CA ALA A 14 -16.29 0.35 31.07
C ALA A 14 -15.22 -0.75 31.25
N THR A 15 -14.82 -1.00 32.49
CA THR A 15 -13.84 -2.05 32.83
C THR A 15 -14.44 -3.45 32.63
N LEU A 16 -15.73 -3.63 32.93
CA LEU A 16 -16.42 -4.91 32.72
C LEU A 16 -16.62 -5.23 31.23
N PHE A 17 -16.86 -4.22 30.39
CA PHE A 17 -16.98 -4.39 28.93
C PHE A 17 -15.62 -4.70 28.28
N SER A 18 -14.53 -4.10 28.76
CA SER A 18 -13.17 -4.41 28.28
C SER A 18 -12.72 -5.81 28.70
N ILE A 19 -13.05 -6.24 29.92
CA ILE A 19 -12.72 -7.59 30.41
C ILE A 19 -13.56 -8.65 29.69
N LEU A 20 -14.85 -8.39 29.43
CA LEU A 20 -15.71 -9.28 28.66
C LEU A 20 -15.28 -9.39 27.19
N SER A 21 -14.83 -8.30 26.57
CA SER A 21 -14.30 -8.34 25.19
C SER A 21 -12.98 -9.10 25.09
N ILE A 22 -12.08 -8.96 26.07
CA ILE A 22 -10.81 -9.69 26.13
C ILE A 22 -11.08 -11.17 26.44
N LEU A 23 -12.04 -11.50 27.32
CA LEU A 23 -12.45 -12.87 27.60
C LEU A 23 -13.17 -13.53 26.41
N PHE A 24 -13.96 -12.77 25.61
CA PHE A 24 -14.62 -13.30 24.41
C PHE A 24 -13.63 -13.55 23.27
N ILE A 25 -12.65 -12.67 23.07
CA ILE A 25 -11.56 -12.87 22.10
C ILE A 25 -10.64 -14.00 22.55
N GLY A 26 -10.33 -14.10 23.85
CA GLY A 26 -9.58 -15.21 24.43
C GLY A 26 -10.33 -16.54 24.34
N LEU A 27 -11.64 -16.55 24.54
CA LEU A 27 -12.48 -17.76 24.45
C LEU A 27 -12.64 -18.23 22.99
N MET A 28 -12.76 -17.29 22.01
CA MET A 28 -12.79 -17.62 20.59
C MET A 28 -11.44 -18.11 20.08
N ALA A 29 -10.33 -17.57 20.58
CA ALA A 29 -8.98 -18.06 20.29
C ALA A 29 -8.76 -19.46 20.91
N ILE A 30 -9.23 -19.69 22.14
CA ILE A 30 -9.14 -21.00 22.81
C ILE A 30 -10.09 -22.03 22.18
N ILE A 31 -11.26 -21.64 21.71
CA ILE A 31 -12.19 -22.52 20.98
C ILE A 31 -11.62 -22.86 19.59
N SER A 32 -11.00 -21.88 18.90
CA SER A 32 -10.32 -22.11 17.63
C SER A 32 -9.12 -23.05 17.79
N THR A 33 -8.26 -22.82 18.79
CA THR A 33 -7.11 -23.68 19.06
C THR A 33 -7.52 -25.06 19.60
N LYS A 34 -8.58 -25.14 20.41
CA LYS A 34 -9.10 -26.45 20.87
C LYS A 34 -9.78 -27.25 19.76
N SER A 35 -10.51 -26.63 18.85
CA SER A 35 -11.11 -27.33 17.71
C SER A 35 -10.07 -27.89 16.75
N HIS A 36 -8.97 -27.20 16.53
CA HIS A 36 -7.85 -27.70 15.71
C HIS A 36 -6.99 -28.74 16.43
N ALA A 37 -6.76 -28.58 17.74
CA ALA A 37 -6.08 -29.59 18.55
C ALA A 37 -6.93 -30.85 18.68
N GLN A 38 -8.25 -30.73 18.83
CA GLN A 38 -9.16 -31.89 18.97
C GLN A 38 -9.36 -32.62 17.63
N ALA A 39 -9.24 -31.95 16.48
CA ALA A 39 -9.17 -32.61 15.18
C ALA A 39 -7.85 -33.37 14.99
N ALA A 40 -6.74 -32.91 15.58
CA ALA A 40 -5.45 -33.60 15.57
C ALA A 40 -5.40 -34.77 16.57
N GLU A 41 -6.05 -34.67 17.74
CA GLU A 41 -6.15 -35.77 18.72
C GLU A 41 -7.02 -36.95 18.24
N ASN A 42 -7.98 -36.73 17.35
CA ASN A 42 -8.81 -37.80 16.77
C ASN A 42 -8.12 -38.57 15.63
N LEU A 43 -7.02 -38.04 15.08
CA LEU A 43 -6.15 -38.77 14.18
C LEU A 43 -5.17 -39.58 15.03
N ASN A 44 -5.41 -40.87 15.18
CA ASN A 44 -4.51 -41.78 15.94
C ASN A 44 -3.22 -42.01 15.13
N LEU A 45 -2.40 -40.95 14.98
CA LEU A 45 -1.18 -40.87 14.17
C LEU A 45 -0.14 -41.92 14.66
N ASN A 46 -0.15 -42.27 15.95
CA ASN A 46 0.71 -43.31 16.49
C ASN A 46 0.41 -44.70 15.90
N LYS A 47 -0.83 -45.00 15.50
CA LYS A 47 -1.16 -46.21 14.76
C LYS A 47 -0.71 -46.20 13.31
N ILE A 48 -0.65 -45.03 12.69
CA ILE A 48 -0.21 -44.86 11.31
C ILE A 48 1.30 -45.07 11.20
N VAL A 49 2.06 -44.60 12.20
CA VAL A 49 3.53 -44.66 12.24
C VAL A 49 4.04 -46.07 12.57
N GLN A 50 3.25 -46.92 13.22
CA GLN A 50 3.68 -48.26 13.71
C GLN A 50 3.61 -49.37 12.64
N SER A 51 3.09 -49.13 11.45
CA SER A 51 3.02 -50.15 10.40
C SER A 51 4.02 -49.93 9.30
N PRO A 52 5.11 -50.70 9.22
CA PRO A 52 6.17 -50.47 8.21
C PRO A 52 5.76 -50.74 6.76
N TYR A 53 4.56 -51.28 6.54
CA TYR A 53 4.08 -51.67 5.19
C TYR A 53 2.71 -51.09 4.83
N ASN A 54 2.08 -50.39 5.73
CA ASN A 54 0.78 -49.79 5.40
C ASN A 54 0.94 -48.47 4.66
N CYS A 55 0.25 -48.39 3.54
CA CYS A 55 -0.09 -47.12 2.93
C CYS A 55 -0.79 -46.26 3.97
N TYR A 56 -0.13 -45.23 4.45
CA TYR A 56 -0.80 -44.23 5.30
C TYR A 56 -2.06 -43.77 4.57
N GLY A 57 -3.18 -43.75 5.28
CA GLY A 57 -4.43 -43.18 4.72
C GLY A 57 -4.24 -41.71 4.34
N ARG A 58 -5.13 -41.18 3.50
CA ARG A 58 -5.09 -39.78 3.12
C ARG A 58 -5.45 -38.91 4.32
N LEU A 59 -4.54 -38.02 4.73
CA LEU A 59 -4.65 -37.17 5.92
C LEU A 59 -4.89 -35.69 5.53
N ALA A 60 -4.50 -35.30 4.31
CA ALA A 60 -4.75 -33.99 3.73
C ALA A 60 -4.99 -34.12 2.21
N ASP A 61 -5.59 -33.08 1.61
CA ASP A 61 -5.91 -33.09 0.19
C ASP A 61 -4.76 -32.62 -0.71
N GLY A 62 -3.58 -32.35 -0.15
CA GLY A 62 -2.45 -31.83 -0.88
C GLY A 62 -2.65 -30.40 -1.34
N CYS A 63 -2.04 -30.06 -2.47
CA CYS A 63 -2.08 -28.70 -3.04
C CYS A 63 -2.65 -28.71 -4.47
N PRO A 64 -3.91 -29.13 -4.70
CA PRO A 64 -4.49 -29.16 -6.05
C PRO A 64 -4.58 -27.76 -6.71
N ASN A 65 -4.66 -26.70 -5.93
CA ASN A 65 -4.63 -25.34 -6.46
C ASN A 65 -3.23 -24.94 -6.98
N ALA A 66 -2.16 -25.41 -6.34
CA ALA A 66 -0.81 -25.23 -6.84
C ALA A 66 -0.61 -25.96 -8.19
N GLU A 67 -1.14 -27.16 -8.34
CA GLU A 67 -1.08 -27.91 -9.59
C GLU A 67 -1.82 -27.18 -10.73
N LYS A 68 -2.97 -26.56 -10.46
CA LYS A 68 -3.68 -25.70 -11.43
C LYS A 68 -2.84 -24.50 -11.89
N LEU A 69 -2.00 -23.96 -11.01
CA LEU A 69 -1.02 -22.91 -11.33
C LEU A 69 0.23 -23.47 -12.05
N GLY A 70 0.34 -24.79 -12.16
CA GLY A 70 1.46 -25.49 -12.75
C GLY A 70 2.70 -25.52 -11.83
N TRP A 71 2.50 -25.38 -10.52
CA TRP A 71 3.53 -25.48 -9.50
C TRP A 71 3.63 -26.90 -8.94
N LYS A 72 4.86 -27.28 -8.57
CA LYS A 72 5.20 -28.57 -7.98
C LYS A 72 5.46 -28.35 -6.49
N ILE A 73 4.49 -28.72 -5.65
CA ILE A 73 4.61 -28.68 -4.19
C ILE A 73 4.91 -30.07 -3.68
N GLY A 74 5.96 -30.19 -2.90
CA GLY A 74 6.39 -31.42 -2.27
C GLY A 74 6.85 -31.22 -0.84
N ILE A 75 7.52 -32.25 -0.31
CA ILE A 75 8.09 -32.26 1.04
C ILE A 75 9.58 -32.60 0.96
N GLN A 76 10.40 -31.85 1.68
CA GLN A 76 11.80 -32.18 1.90
C GLN A 76 11.90 -33.30 2.93
N PHE A 77 12.57 -34.40 2.55
CA PHE A 77 12.61 -35.61 3.36
C PHE A 77 13.22 -35.41 4.75
N TYR A 78 14.06 -34.40 4.96
CA TYR A 78 14.64 -34.13 6.29
C TYR A 78 13.58 -33.89 7.38
N SER A 79 12.42 -33.38 7.01
CA SER A 79 11.26 -33.30 7.91
C SER A 79 10.86 -34.67 8.49
N PHE A 80 11.28 -35.75 7.82
CA PHE A 80 11.04 -37.15 8.19
C PHE A 80 12.34 -37.89 8.47
N HIS A 81 13.41 -37.26 8.88
CA HIS A 81 14.74 -37.92 9.01
C HIS A 81 14.78 -39.06 10.06
N LYS A 82 13.79 -39.17 10.96
CA LYS A 82 13.62 -40.29 11.88
C LYS A 82 12.98 -41.51 11.21
N TYR A 83 12.46 -41.37 10.00
CA TYR A 83 11.83 -42.41 9.21
C TYR A 83 12.78 -42.89 8.10
N THR A 84 12.43 -43.99 7.43
CA THR A 84 13.08 -44.39 6.19
C THR A 84 12.54 -43.58 5.02
N PHE A 85 13.29 -43.51 3.91
CA PHE A 85 12.82 -42.78 2.72
C PHE A 85 11.52 -43.35 2.14
N PHE A 86 11.34 -44.70 2.22
CA PHE A 86 10.10 -45.34 1.81
C PHE A 86 8.90 -44.95 2.68
N GLU A 87 9.08 -44.84 3.98
CA GLU A 87 8.07 -44.31 4.89
C GLU A 87 7.80 -42.82 4.61
N GLY A 88 8.84 -42.02 4.31
CA GLY A 88 8.71 -40.62 3.90
C GLY A 88 7.88 -40.45 2.63
N ILE A 89 8.04 -41.35 1.65
CA ILE A 89 7.20 -41.37 0.43
C ILE A 89 5.73 -41.64 0.79
N ASP A 90 5.46 -42.59 1.70
CA ASP A 90 4.10 -42.87 2.13
C ASP A 90 3.48 -41.74 2.95
N LEU A 91 4.28 -41.04 3.77
CA LEU A 91 3.85 -39.84 4.50
C LEU A 91 3.57 -38.66 3.52
N ALA A 92 4.41 -38.44 2.51
CA ALA A 92 4.14 -37.44 1.46
C ALA A 92 2.81 -37.71 0.76
N ARG A 93 2.54 -38.99 0.43
CA ARG A 93 1.25 -39.40 -0.14
C ARG A 93 0.08 -39.21 0.82
N ALA A 94 0.28 -39.48 2.12
CA ALA A 94 -0.75 -39.25 3.13
C ALA A 94 -1.10 -37.73 3.25
N LEU A 95 -0.13 -36.85 3.03
CA LEU A 95 -0.35 -35.41 2.93
C LEU A 95 -1.03 -34.99 1.61
N GLY A 96 -1.30 -35.91 0.69
CA GLY A 96 -1.81 -35.62 -0.64
C GLY A 96 -0.79 -34.95 -1.57
N LEU A 97 0.50 -34.98 -1.23
CA LEU A 97 1.57 -34.42 -2.04
C LEU A 97 2.08 -35.41 -3.07
N HIS A 98 2.36 -34.90 -4.30
CA HIS A 98 2.86 -35.70 -5.40
C HIS A 98 4.37 -35.57 -5.63
N TYR A 99 5.08 -34.83 -4.76
CA TYR A 99 6.52 -34.62 -4.84
C TYR A 99 7.19 -34.81 -3.49
N ILE A 100 8.41 -35.34 -3.52
CA ILE A 100 9.32 -35.43 -2.38
C ILE A 100 10.73 -35.08 -2.83
N GLU A 101 11.50 -34.42 -2.00
CA GLU A 101 12.93 -34.24 -2.17
C GLU A 101 13.69 -35.30 -1.36
N ALA A 102 14.61 -35.99 -1.98
CA ALA A 102 15.47 -36.96 -1.27
C ALA A 102 16.59 -36.25 -0.49
N THR A 103 17.19 -36.94 0.44
CA THR A 103 18.42 -36.52 1.16
C THR A 103 19.48 -37.58 1.03
N ILE A 104 20.68 -37.20 0.60
CA ILE A 104 21.84 -38.13 0.61
C ILE A 104 22.11 -38.56 2.03
N GLY A 105 22.31 -39.88 2.24
CA GLY A 105 22.47 -40.50 3.55
C GLY A 105 21.17 -41.02 4.15
N ALA A 106 20.00 -40.64 3.63
CA ALA A 106 18.72 -41.15 4.12
C ALA A 106 18.63 -42.68 4.02
N ARG A 107 18.25 -43.36 5.11
CA ARG A 107 18.02 -44.81 5.09
C ARG A 107 16.89 -45.17 4.14
N ILE A 108 17.09 -46.10 3.22
CA ILE A 108 16.13 -46.37 2.13
C ILE A 108 14.84 -47.00 2.66
N CYS A 109 14.96 -48.11 3.42
CA CYS A 109 13.82 -48.83 4.02
C CYS A 109 14.29 -49.60 5.27
N SER A 110 13.36 -50.18 6.00
CA SER A 110 13.63 -50.97 7.21
C SER A 110 14.55 -52.18 6.95
N GLU A 111 14.48 -52.77 5.76
CA GLU A 111 15.25 -53.93 5.35
C GLU A 111 16.69 -53.58 4.91
N SER A 112 16.94 -52.32 4.58
CA SER A 112 18.24 -51.84 4.10
C SER A 112 19.05 -51.25 5.27
N LYS A 113 20.33 -51.65 5.35
CA LYS A 113 21.32 -51.00 6.20
C LYS A 113 21.99 -49.81 5.49
N GLN A 114 21.70 -49.62 4.21
CA GLN A 114 22.32 -48.61 3.37
C GLN A 114 21.44 -47.34 3.26
N GLY A 115 22.07 -46.21 3.15
CA GLY A 115 21.42 -44.95 2.80
C GLY A 115 21.42 -44.71 1.29
N ILE A 116 20.84 -43.58 0.88
CA ILE A 116 20.93 -43.05 -0.49
C ILE A 116 22.31 -42.44 -0.65
N TYR A 117 23.12 -42.89 -1.63
CA TYR A 117 24.45 -42.35 -1.89
C TYR A 117 24.88 -42.60 -3.34
N ALA A 118 25.86 -41.82 -3.85
CA ALA A 118 26.45 -42.04 -5.14
C ALA A 118 27.23 -43.40 -5.12
N GLY A 119 26.99 -44.23 -6.15
CA GLY A 119 27.60 -45.59 -6.22
C GLY A 119 26.80 -46.66 -5.49
N MET A 120 25.58 -46.37 -4.99
CA MET A 120 24.66 -47.40 -4.49
C MET A 120 24.38 -48.46 -5.57
N PRO A 121 24.15 -49.73 -5.21
CA PRO A 121 23.79 -50.76 -6.17
C PRO A 121 22.56 -50.41 -7.01
N LYS A 122 22.57 -50.73 -8.30
CA LYS A 122 21.46 -50.47 -9.23
C LYS A 122 20.13 -51.02 -8.74
N GLU A 123 20.15 -52.19 -8.09
CA GLU A 123 18.96 -52.79 -7.52
C GLU A 123 18.22 -51.83 -6.56
N TRP A 124 18.94 -51.12 -5.70
CA TRP A 124 18.35 -50.14 -4.80
C TRP A 124 17.83 -48.91 -5.50
N MET A 125 18.50 -48.45 -6.55
CA MET A 125 18.00 -47.34 -7.39
C MET A 125 16.67 -47.74 -8.05
N GLU A 126 16.58 -48.94 -8.60
CA GLU A 126 15.34 -49.44 -9.21
C GLU A 126 14.21 -49.62 -8.19
N ARG A 127 14.52 -50.12 -6.96
CA ARG A 127 13.54 -50.21 -5.88
C ARG A 127 13.02 -48.87 -5.44
N ILE A 128 13.87 -47.81 -5.40
CA ILE A 128 13.43 -46.43 -5.12
C ILE A 128 12.51 -45.97 -6.22
N LYS A 129 12.88 -46.10 -7.48
CA LYS A 129 12.06 -45.71 -8.63
C LYS A 129 10.69 -46.43 -8.65
N GLN A 130 10.72 -47.73 -8.35
CA GLN A 130 9.49 -48.53 -8.25
C GLN A 130 8.59 -48.05 -7.10
N LYS A 131 9.15 -47.80 -5.91
CA LYS A 131 8.38 -47.28 -4.75
C LYS A 131 7.74 -45.92 -5.09
N LEU A 132 8.50 -44.99 -5.68
CA LEU A 132 7.99 -43.68 -6.13
C LEU A 132 6.84 -43.87 -7.13
N THR A 133 7.01 -44.68 -8.16
CA THR A 133 6.02 -44.94 -9.20
C THR A 133 4.73 -45.56 -8.60
N THR A 134 4.85 -46.60 -7.80
CA THR A 134 3.68 -47.29 -7.21
C THR A 134 2.93 -46.41 -6.19
N SER A 135 3.63 -45.50 -5.55
CA SER A 135 3.03 -44.52 -4.63
C SER A 135 2.43 -43.29 -5.33
N GLY A 136 2.67 -43.09 -6.63
CA GLY A 136 2.24 -41.90 -7.35
C GLY A 136 2.97 -40.62 -6.88
N VAL A 137 4.16 -40.78 -6.27
CA VAL A 137 4.99 -39.66 -5.81
C VAL A 137 6.23 -39.54 -6.69
N LYS A 138 6.65 -38.35 -7.05
CA LYS A 138 7.84 -38.06 -7.85
C LYS A 138 8.94 -37.49 -6.95
N CYS A 139 10.18 -37.84 -7.25
CA CYS A 139 11.33 -37.19 -6.68
C CYS A 139 12.10 -36.53 -7.82
N GLU A 140 12.22 -35.21 -7.79
CA GLU A 140 12.88 -34.42 -8.83
C GLU A 140 14.12 -33.66 -8.30
N SER A 141 14.38 -33.71 -6.98
CA SER A 141 15.57 -33.12 -6.36
C SER A 141 16.10 -33.98 -5.24
N VAL A 142 17.37 -33.76 -4.92
CA VAL A 142 18.05 -34.36 -3.79
C VAL A 142 18.89 -33.33 -3.07
N TYR A 143 18.73 -33.25 -1.78
CA TYR A 143 19.61 -32.49 -0.91
C TYR A 143 20.92 -33.26 -0.72
N TYR A 144 22.04 -32.58 -1.05
CA TYR A 144 23.38 -33.12 -0.91
C TYR A 144 24.25 -32.22 -0.04
N TRP A 145 24.61 -32.70 1.14
CA TRP A 145 25.55 -32.02 2.01
C TRP A 145 26.97 -32.19 1.46
N MET A 146 27.46 -31.17 0.75
CA MET A 146 28.80 -31.21 0.15
C MET A 146 29.86 -30.89 1.20
N ASN A 147 30.47 -31.94 1.78
CA ASN A 147 31.60 -31.78 2.67
C ASN A 147 32.90 -31.60 1.88
N GLY A 148 33.70 -30.58 2.20
CA GLY A 148 35.04 -30.41 1.68
C GLY A 148 35.19 -29.66 0.36
N SER A 149 36.18 -30.02 -0.44
CA SER A 149 36.66 -29.28 -1.63
C SER A 149 35.91 -29.62 -2.92
N GLY A 150 34.78 -30.37 -2.86
CA GLY A 150 34.04 -30.80 -4.06
C GLY A 150 34.64 -32.04 -4.74
N GLU A 151 35.51 -32.78 -4.07
CA GLU A 151 36.00 -34.09 -4.53
C GLU A 151 34.82 -35.09 -4.64
N GLY A 152 34.82 -35.92 -5.71
CA GLY A 152 33.74 -36.87 -5.98
C GLY A 152 32.45 -36.23 -6.48
N PHE A 153 32.43 -34.94 -6.78
CA PHE A 153 31.23 -34.26 -7.26
C PHE A 153 30.68 -34.85 -8.56
N GLU A 154 31.53 -35.27 -9.49
CA GLU A 154 31.08 -35.87 -10.74
C GLU A 154 30.35 -37.19 -10.53
N ASP A 155 30.67 -37.97 -9.48
CA ASP A 155 29.95 -39.21 -9.17
C ASP A 155 28.54 -38.95 -8.64
N ILE A 156 28.38 -37.90 -7.84
CA ILE A 156 27.03 -37.42 -7.43
C ILE A 156 26.24 -36.96 -8.65
N VAL A 157 26.87 -36.22 -9.59
CA VAL A 157 26.19 -35.75 -10.81
C VAL A 157 25.78 -36.95 -11.68
N LYS A 158 26.60 -37.98 -11.87
CA LYS A 158 26.25 -39.20 -12.59
C LYS A 158 25.07 -39.92 -11.93
N PHE A 159 25.10 -40.08 -10.60
CA PHE A 159 24.02 -40.67 -9.83
C PHE A 159 22.70 -39.86 -9.99
N CYS A 160 22.77 -38.56 -9.86
CA CYS A 160 21.59 -37.69 -10.04
C CYS A 160 21.06 -37.73 -11.47
N LYS A 161 21.94 -37.85 -12.46
CA LYS A 161 21.53 -38.07 -13.87
C LYS A 161 20.73 -39.35 -14.03
N GLU A 162 21.16 -40.46 -13.39
CA GLU A 162 20.47 -41.76 -13.48
C GLU A 162 19.14 -41.74 -12.74
N MET A 163 19.05 -41.01 -11.62
CA MET A 163 17.83 -40.84 -10.84
C MET A 163 16.88 -39.79 -11.40
N GLY A 164 17.33 -38.89 -12.27
CA GLY A 164 16.57 -37.77 -12.81
C GLY A 164 16.41 -36.62 -11.81
N TRP A 165 17.36 -36.42 -10.90
CA TRP A 165 17.27 -35.44 -9.80
C TRP A 165 18.14 -34.22 -10.03
N MET A 166 17.61 -33.05 -9.65
CA MET A 166 18.38 -31.81 -9.46
C MET A 166 19.10 -31.83 -8.12
N ILE A 167 20.30 -31.29 -8.06
CA ILE A 167 21.10 -31.23 -6.83
C ILE A 167 20.79 -29.94 -6.09
N ILE A 168 20.42 -30.04 -4.82
CA ILE A 168 20.32 -28.92 -3.89
C ILE A 168 21.47 -29.01 -2.92
N THR A 169 22.32 -28.00 -2.83
CA THR A 169 23.54 -28.08 -2.01
C THR A 169 24.06 -26.69 -1.61
N ASP A 170 24.86 -26.70 -0.51
CA ASP A 170 25.62 -25.54 -0.02
C ASP A 170 27.12 -25.84 -0.15
N PRO A 171 27.73 -25.68 -1.35
CA PRO A 171 29.15 -25.96 -1.52
C PRO A 171 30.00 -24.90 -0.83
N ARG A 172 31.23 -25.28 -0.47
CA ARG A 172 32.19 -24.29 0.01
C ARG A 172 32.55 -23.32 -1.10
N ARG A 173 32.43 -22.01 -0.86
CA ARG A 173 32.81 -20.97 -1.83
C ARG A 173 34.33 -20.98 -2.10
N ALA A 174 34.71 -20.52 -3.29
CA ALA A 174 36.13 -20.48 -3.72
C ALA A 174 36.99 -19.61 -2.79
N ASP A 175 36.49 -18.50 -2.30
CA ASP A 175 37.16 -17.62 -1.33
C ASP A 175 37.38 -18.25 0.05
N LYS A 176 36.71 -19.39 0.32
CA LYS A 176 36.85 -20.19 1.52
C LYS A 176 37.53 -21.56 1.26
N GLY A 177 38.23 -21.69 0.12
CA GLY A 177 38.96 -22.90 -0.27
C GLY A 177 38.10 -23.96 -0.95
N GLY A 178 36.91 -23.64 -1.42
CA GLY A 178 36.11 -24.50 -2.29
C GLY A 178 36.50 -24.40 -3.75
N LYS A 179 35.80 -25.13 -4.63
CA LYS A 179 35.95 -25.01 -6.09
C LYS A 179 35.24 -23.77 -6.60
N PRO A 180 35.71 -23.12 -7.68
CA PRO A 180 34.99 -22.07 -8.37
C PRO A 180 33.70 -22.62 -9.00
N VAL A 181 32.70 -21.79 -9.18
CA VAL A 181 31.38 -22.19 -9.73
C VAL A 181 31.53 -22.78 -11.15
N SER A 182 32.48 -22.28 -11.93
CA SER A 182 32.82 -22.81 -13.27
C SER A 182 33.17 -24.31 -13.25
N TYR A 183 33.81 -24.80 -12.19
CA TYR A 183 34.11 -26.22 -12.02
C TYR A 183 32.84 -27.05 -11.94
N TYR A 184 31.86 -26.60 -11.16
CA TYR A 184 30.56 -27.28 -11.06
C TYR A 184 29.79 -27.19 -12.36
N GLU A 185 29.78 -26.01 -13.00
CA GLU A 185 29.06 -25.78 -14.25
C GLU A 185 29.57 -26.70 -15.39
N GLU A 186 30.87 -26.87 -15.53
CA GLU A 186 31.47 -27.76 -16.53
C GLU A 186 30.96 -29.20 -16.37
N ILE A 187 31.00 -29.74 -15.15
CA ILE A 187 30.56 -31.12 -14.86
C ILE A 187 29.05 -31.25 -15.06
N LEU A 188 28.26 -30.29 -14.59
CA LEU A 188 26.80 -30.30 -14.72
C LEU A 188 26.36 -30.24 -16.20
N ASN A 189 26.99 -29.40 -17.02
CA ASN A 189 26.73 -29.30 -18.46
C ASN A 189 27.09 -30.60 -19.17
N LYS A 190 28.25 -31.21 -18.84
CA LYS A 190 28.68 -32.50 -19.41
C LYS A 190 27.63 -33.60 -19.24
N HIS A 191 26.93 -33.62 -18.09
CA HIS A 191 25.97 -34.66 -17.77
C HIS A 191 24.49 -34.23 -17.94
N GLY A 192 24.22 -32.95 -18.19
CA GLY A 192 22.88 -32.41 -18.33
C GLY A 192 22.06 -32.43 -17.03
N VAL A 193 22.73 -32.19 -15.90
CA VAL A 193 22.13 -32.11 -14.56
C VAL A 193 22.05 -30.65 -14.11
N LYS A 194 21.05 -30.30 -13.33
CA LYS A 194 20.93 -28.97 -12.71
C LYS A 194 21.35 -29.01 -11.25
N MET A 195 21.85 -27.88 -10.77
CA MET A 195 22.16 -27.66 -9.36
C MET A 195 21.64 -26.31 -8.91
N ALA A 196 21.13 -26.23 -7.68
CA ALA A 196 20.76 -24.98 -7.05
C ALA A 196 21.49 -24.81 -5.71
N PHE A 197 22.09 -23.63 -5.54
CA PHE A 197 22.80 -23.26 -4.30
C PHE A 197 21.77 -22.87 -3.24
N THR A 198 21.80 -23.57 -2.11
CA THR A 198 20.94 -23.30 -0.96
C THR A 198 21.72 -22.62 0.16
N ASN A 199 21.00 -22.07 1.13
CA ASN A 199 21.55 -21.35 2.26
C ASN A 199 21.37 -22.14 3.57
N HIS A 200 22.30 -21.90 4.51
CA HIS A 200 22.27 -22.38 5.89
C HIS A 200 22.67 -21.24 6.84
N PRO A 201 22.58 -21.46 8.19
CA PRO A 201 22.99 -20.44 9.15
C PRO A 201 24.43 -19.93 8.95
N LYS A 202 24.76 -18.82 9.55
CA LYS A 202 25.97 -17.99 9.31
C LYS A 202 27.31 -18.71 9.17
N ALA A 203 27.47 -19.91 9.72
CA ALA A 203 28.70 -20.69 9.53
C ALA A 203 28.86 -21.26 8.11
N ALA A 204 27.75 -21.37 7.35
CA ALA A 204 27.74 -21.91 5.99
C ALA A 204 28.23 -20.88 4.95
N SER A 205 28.51 -21.36 3.74
CA SER A 205 29.06 -20.53 2.66
C SER A 205 28.06 -19.51 2.11
N TYR A 206 26.79 -19.92 1.98
CA TYR A 206 25.73 -19.13 1.35
C TYR A 206 24.72 -18.57 2.36
N TRP A 207 25.15 -18.27 3.59
CA TRP A 207 24.29 -17.66 4.61
C TRP A 207 23.78 -16.25 4.22
N ASN A 208 24.54 -15.52 3.38
CA ASN A 208 24.16 -14.21 2.86
C ASN A 208 23.63 -14.37 1.43
N PRO A 209 22.40 -13.87 1.13
CA PRO A 209 21.82 -13.98 -0.21
C PRO A 209 22.63 -13.29 -1.31
N ASP A 210 23.49 -12.31 -0.99
CA ASP A 210 24.37 -11.67 -1.96
C ASP A 210 25.35 -12.69 -2.58
N PHE A 211 25.87 -13.60 -1.79
CA PHE A 211 26.79 -14.63 -2.26
C PHE A 211 26.12 -15.58 -3.27
N THR A 212 24.87 -15.93 -3.03
CA THR A 212 24.10 -16.74 -3.99
C THR A 212 23.88 -15.98 -5.30
N VAL A 213 23.57 -14.69 -5.25
CA VAL A 213 23.42 -13.85 -6.44
C VAL A 213 24.75 -13.75 -7.20
N GLU A 214 25.84 -13.41 -6.53
CA GLU A 214 27.19 -13.32 -7.11
C GLU A 214 27.56 -14.61 -7.84
N ASP A 215 27.36 -15.75 -7.20
CA ASP A 215 27.81 -17.05 -7.69
C ASP A 215 26.82 -17.75 -8.66
N THR A 216 25.65 -17.15 -8.94
CA THR A 216 24.67 -17.77 -9.85
C THR A 216 24.32 -16.91 -11.07
N GLN A 217 24.28 -15.58 -10.94
CA GLN A 217 23.72 -14.70 -11.97
C GLN A 217 24.40 -14.78 -13.34
N SER A 218 25.70 -15.03 -13.38
CA SER A 218 26.51 -15.02 -14.61
C SER A 218 26.68 -16.40 -15.25
N TYR A 219 26.16 -17.46 -14.61
CA TYR A 219 26.32 -18.83 -15.08
C TYR A 219 25.11 -19.30 -15.90
N GLY A 220 25.30 -20.41 -16.64
CA GLY A 220 24.28 -20.97 -17.52
C GLY A 220 23.08 -21.60 -16.80
N PRO A 221 22.19 -22.25 -17.55
CA PRO A 221 20.92 -22.75 -17.01
C PRO A 221 21.06 -24.03 -16.15
N CYS A 222 22.27 -24.60 -16.00
CA CYS A 222 22.52 -25.70 -15.07
C CYS A 222 22.75 -25.23 -13.63
N ILE A 223 23.05 -23.94 -13.41
CA ILE A 223 23.27 -23.33 -12.10
C ILE A 223 22.09 -22.44 -11.74
N GLY A 224 21.51 -22.66 -10.58
CA GLY A 224 20.41 -21.89 -10.01
C GLY A 224 20.57 -21.61 -8.52
N ALA A 225 19.55 -20.97 -7.95
CA ALA A 225 19.44 -20.65 -6.54
C ALA A 225 18.26 -21.44 -5.93
N SER A 226 18.47 -21.87 -4.69
CA SER A 226 17.45 -22.38 -3.77
C SER A 226 17.36 -21.41 -2.60
N ALA A 227 16.16 -21.04 -2.20
CA ALA A 227 15.96 -20.23 -1.01
C ALA A 227 15.37 -21.09 0.12
N ASP A 228 16.14 -21.35 1.14
CA ASP A 228 15.60 -21.82 2.41
C ASP A 228 15.14 -20.61 3.24
N ILE A 229 13.84 -20.45 3.32
CA ILE A 229 13.19 -19.33 4.01
C ILE A 229 13.52 -19.31 5.49
N GLY A 230 13.46 -20.47 6.16
CA GLY A 230 13.71 -20.54 7.60
C GLY A 230 15.12 -20.09 7.96
N HIS A 231 16.11 -20.56 7.21
CA HIS A 231 17.51 -20.18 7.46
C HIS A 231 17.78 -18.70 7.15
N TYR A 232 17.20 -18.13 6.11
CA TYR A 232 17.32 -16.70 5.85
C TYR A 232 16.64 -15.83 6.92
N MET A 233 15.44 -16.21 7.38
CA MET A 233 14.77 -15.50 8.47
C MET A 233 15.58 -15.56 9.77
N ARG A 234 16.16 -16.70 10.12
CA ARG A 234 17.07 -16.83 11.27
C ARG A 234 18.35 -16.00 11.09
N GLY A 235 18.75 -15.75 9.86
CA GLY A 235 19.82 -14.83 9.50
C GLY A 235 19.46 -13.35 9.55
N GLY A 236 18.20 -13.01 9.82
CA GLY A 236 17.70 -11.63 9.89
C GLY A 236 17.35 -11.02 8.52
N PHE A 237 17.19 -11.82 7.48
CA PHE A 237 16.89 -11.34 6.12
C PHE A 237 15.39 -11.32 5.82
N ASP A 238 14.94 -10.35 5.04
CA ASP A 238 13.59 -10.34 4.45
C ASP A 238 13.53 -11.33 3.27
N THR A 239 12.82 -12.42 3.47
CA THR A 239 12.70 -13.51 2.49
C THR A 239 11.94 -13.12 1.23
N TYR A 240 11.03 -12.17 1.33
CA TYR A 240 10.34 -11.62 0.17
C TYR A 240 11.29 -10.85 -0.76
N ASP A 241 12.21 -10.06 -0.20
CA ASP A 241 13.24 -9.38 -1.00
C ASP A 241 14.20 -10.37 -1.66
N ILE A 242 14.56 -11.45 -0.97
CA ILE A 242 15.41 -12.52 -1.52
C ILE A 242 14.70 -13.18 -2.72
N ALA A 243 13.43 -13.56 -2.56
CA ALA A 243 12.66 -14.16 -3.64
C ALA A 243 12.61 -13.23 -4.88
N LYS A 244 12.33 -11.93 -4.70
CA LYS A 244 12.37 -10.94 -5.79
C LYS A 244 13.71 -10.89 -6.49
N ARG A 245 14.80 -10.94 -5.74
CA ARG A 245 16.18 -10.90 -6.30
C ARG A 245 16.48 -12.13 -7.15
N TYR A 246 16.14 -13.33 -6.65
CA TYR A 246 16.38 -14.59 -7.38
C TYR A 246 15.48 -14.71 -8.61
N ILE A 247 14.24 -14.22 -8.52
CA ILE A 247 13.32 -14.12 -9.66
C ILE A 247 13.88 -13.16 -10.72
N LYS A 248 14.34 -11.97 -10.29
CA LYS A 248 14.87 -10.93 -11.19
C LYS A 248 16.07 -11.40 -12.01
N ILE A 249 16.95 -12.20 -11.43
CA ILE A 249 18.12 -12.77 -12.16
C ILE A 249 17.80 -14.07 -12.90
N GLY A 250 16.55 -14.55 -12.87
CA GLY A 250 16.10 -15.78 -13.54
C GLY A 250 16.68 -17.07 -12.94
N LYS A 251 17.03 -17.08 -11.65
CA LYS A 251 17.72 -18.19 -11.00
C LYS A 251 16.94 -18.89 -9.89
N MET A 252 15.69 -18.51 -9.64
CA MET A 252 14.82 -19.15 -8.65
C MET A 252 14.40 -20.55 -9.12
N TYR A 253 15.19 -21.59 -8.84
CA TYR A 253 14.97 -22.96 -9.31
C TYR A 253 14.30 -23.83 -8.26
N HIS A 254 14.58 -23.52 -7.01
CA HIS A 254 14.14 -24.33 -5.88
C HIS A 254 13.82 -23.43 -4.68
N PHE A 255 12.97 -23.96 -3.78
CA PHE A 255 12.47 -23.18 -2.64
C PHE A 255 12.11 -24.12 -1.50
N HIS A 256 12.83 -24.05 -0.37
CA HIS A 256 12.39 -24.69 0.86
C HIS A 256 11.40 -23.77 1.58
N MET A 257 10.12 -24.19 1.55
CA MET A 257 9.04 -23.46 2.19
C MET A 257 9.04 -23.77 3.68
N ARG A 258 9.32 -22.77 4.46
CA ARG A 258 9.29 -22.81 5.93
C ARG A 258 8.56 -21.58 6.45
N ASP A 259 8.01 -21.66 7.64
CA ASP A 259 7.57 -20.47 8.38
C ASP A 259 8.23 -20.48 9.75
N VAL A 260 8.54 -19.30 10.28
CA VAL A 260 9.35 -19.15 11.47
C VAL A 260 8.67 -18.18 12.43
N SER A 261 8.64 -18.51 13.71
CA SER A 261 7.94 -17.75 14.75
C SER A 261 8.38 -16.28 14.84
N GLU A 262 9.66 -16.00 14.58
CA GLU A 262 10.25 -14.66 14.57
C GLU A 262 11.43 -14.56 13.61
N CYS A 263 11.75 -13.35 13.16
CA CYS A 263 12.95 -13.08 12.38
C CYS A 263 14.14 -12.92 13.33
N GLY A 264 15.17 -13.77 13.17
CA GLY A 264 16.35 -13.78 14.03
C GLY A 264 16.74 -15.18 14.51
N PRO A 265 17.88 -15.30 15.22
CA PRO A 265 18.52 -16.59 15.49
C PRO A 265 17.71 -17.53 16.40
N HIS A 266 16.69 -17.02 17.09
CA HIS A 266 15.86 -17.80 18.00
C HIS A 266 14.52 -18.26 17.37
N GLY A 267 14.27 -17.88 16.11
CA GLY A 267 13.06 -18.27 15.40
C GLY A 267 12.93 -19.80 15.26
N LEU A 268 11.82 -20.36 15.73
CA LEU A 268 11.49 -21.76 15.61
C LEU A 268 10.61 -22.01 14.40
N ASP A 269 10.75 -23.15 13.75
CA ASP A 269 9.81 -23.54 12.70
C ASP A 269 8.41 -23.71 13.29
N VAL A 270 7.44 -23.12 12.62
CA VAL A 270 6.02 -23.18 12.93
C VAL A 270 5.24 -23.57 11.68
N PRO A 271 3.99 -24.04 11.79
CA PRO A 271 3.17 -24.30 10.61
C PRO A 271 3.09 -23.06 9.71
N CYS A 272 3.18 -23.25 8.40
CA CYS A 272 3.03 -22.17 7.43
C CYS A 272 1.74 -21.38 7.69
N GLY A 273 1.84 -20.06 7.70
CA GLY A 273 0.75 -19.13 8.00
C GLY A 273 0.62 -18.73 9.46
N THR A 274 1.44 -19.28 10.35
CA THR A 274 1.43 -18.91 11.77
C THR A 274 2.68 -18.17 12.22
N GLY A 275 3.67 -18.04 11.33
CA GLY A 275 4.93 -17.35 11.58
C GLY A 275 5.03 -16.00 10.89
N LYS A 276 6.25 -15.65 10.53
CA LYS A 276 6.62 -14.32 9.96
C LYS A 276 7.10 -14.39 8.51
N ALA A 277 7.13 -15.57 7.88
CA ALA A 277 7.47 -15.71 6.47
C ALA A 277 6.34 -15.08 5.61
N ARG A 278 6.71 -14.24 4.68
CA ARG A 278 5.79 -13.54 3.79
C ARG A 278 5.40 -14.42 2.59
N LEU A 279 4.92 -15.65 2.89
CA LEU A 279 4.60 -16.64 1.86
C LEU A 279 3.57 -16.15 0.84
N PRO A 280 2.46 -15.49 1.22
CA PRO A 280 1.50 -14.99 0.24
C PRO A 280 2.13 -14.04 -0.78
N GLU A 281 2.99 -13.10 -0.35
CA GLU A 281 3.66 -12.16 -1.23
C GLU A 281 4.71 -12.84 -2.13
N ILE A 282 5.42 -13.85 -1.60
CA ILE A 282 6.37 -14.64 -2.38
C ILE A 282 5.62 -15.40 -3.48
N PHE A 283 4.54 -16.11 -3.14
CA PHE A 283 3.72 -16.86 -4.09
C PHE A 283 3.09 -15.97 -5.15
N GLN A 284 2.57 -14.80 -4.74
CA GLN A 284 2.04 -13.81 -5.69
C GLN A 284 3.13 -13.33 -6.66
N THR A 285 4.34 -13.07 -6.16
CA THR A 285 5.46 -12.63 -7.00
C THR A 285 5.91 -13.71 -7.98
N LEU A 286 5.94 -14.98 -7.55
CA LEU A 286 6.19 -16.12 -8.45
C LEU A 286 5.15 -16.20 -9.56
N ASN A 287 3.87 -16.02 -9.22
CA ASN A 287 2.76 -16.01 -10.18
C ASN A 287 2.90 -14.86 -11.19
N ASP A 288 3.12 -13.64 -10.71
CA ASP A 288 3.18 -12.44 -11.55
C ASP A 288 4.37 -12.44 -12.51
N ASN A 289 5.45 -13.15 -12.17
CA ASN A 289 6.63 -13.32 -13.02
C ASN A 289 6.65 -14.67 -13.76
N HIS A 290 5.59 -15.48 -13.68
CA HIS A 290 5.46 -16.80 -14.31
C HIS A 290 6.60 -17.77 -13.95
N VAL A 291 7.16 -17.65 -12.73
CA VAL A 291 8.25 -18.48 -12.26
C VAL A 291 7.69 -19.71 -11.54
N LYS A 292 8.22 -20.89 -11.89
CA LYS A 292 7.75 -22.19 -11.40
C LYS A 292 8.93 -22.98 -10.80
N PRO A 293 9.40 -22.62 -9.61
CA PRO A 293 10.45 -23.37 -8.94
C PRO A 293 9.90 -24.69 -8.42
N LEU A 294 10.80 -25.63 -8.12
CA LEU A 294 10.43 -26.80 -7.32
C LEU A 294 10.32 -26.37 -5.86
N MET A 295 9.15 -26.54 -5.24
CA MET A 295 8.85 -26.02 -3.91
C MET A 295 8.65 -27.15 -2.92
N MET A 296 9.54 -27.26 -1.94
CA MET A 296 9.54 -28.32 -0.93
C MET A 296 9.24 -27.76 0.44
N LEU A 297 8.15 -28.23 1.05
CA LEU A 297 7.83 -27.91 2.44
C LEU A 297 8.88 -28.57 3.35
N GLU A 298 9.40 -27.82 4.30
CA GLU A 298 10.34 -28.31 5.29
C GLU A 298 9.95 -27.85 6.70
N TYR A 299 10.02 -28.75 7.67
CA TYR A 299 9.67 -28.48 9.05
C TYR A 299 10.62 -29.25 9.99
N GLU A 300 11.33 -28.53 10.85
CA GLU A 300 12.42 -29.07 11.67
C GLU A 300 12.23 -28.90 13.18
N HIS A 301 11.01 -28.63 13.65
CA HIS A 301 10.82 -28.38 15.09
C HIS A 301 10.42 -29.63 15.88
N ASP A 302 9.48 -30.43 15.39
CA ASP A 302 9.01 -31.63 16.04
C ASP A 302 9.16 -32.85 15.13
N PHE A 303 10.33 -33.48 15.17
CA PHE A 303 10.62 -34.62 14.31
C PHE A 303 9.98 -35.92 14.77
N ASP A 304 9.47 -36.00 16.01
CA ASP A 304 8.77 -37.18 16.51
C ASP A 304 7.32 -37.20 16.03
N ASN A 305 6.70 -36.03 15.82
CA ASN A 305 5.34 -35.93 15.35
C ASN A 305 5.11 -34.72 14.42
N PRO A 306 5.75 -34.68 13.24
CA PRO A 306 5.65 -33.54 12.36
C PRO A 306 4.31 -33.43 11.62
N MET A 307 3.53 -34.53 11.50
CA MET A 307 2.36 -34.60 10.63
C MET A 307 1.27 -33.57 10.93
N PRO A 308 0.87 -33.23 12.16
CA PRO A 308 -0.14 -32.22 12.43
C PRO A 308 0.23 -30.88 11.89
N TYR A 309 1.50 -30.49 12.03
CA TYR A 309 2.04 -29.20 11.54
C TYR A 309 2.16 -29.15 10.01
N LEU A 310 2.54 -30.28 9.41
CA LEU A 310 2.62 -30.42 7.95
C LEU A 310 1.25 -30.41 7.29
N ILE A 311 0.22 -31.03 7.88
CA ILE A 311 -1.17 -30.97 7.42
C ILE A 311 -1.64 -29.50 7.38
N GLN A 312 -1.41 -28.76 8.47
CA GLN A 312 -1.78 -27.34 8.55
C GLN A 312 -1.06 -26.53 7.48
N SER A 313 0.24 -26.76 7.29
CA SER A 313 1.05 -26.06 6.28
C SER A 313 0.58 -26.35 4.86
N VAL A 314 0.27 -27.60 4.52
CA VAL A 314 -0.24 -28.01 3.21
C VAL A 314 -1.56 -27.31 2.90
N ASN A 315 -2.50 -27.32 3.87
CA ASN A 315 -3.79 -26.64 3.71
C ASN A 315 -3.62 -25.13 3.47
N TYR A 316 -2.79 -24.48 4.26
CA TYR A 316 -2.51 -23.04 4.11
C TYR A 316 -1.89 -22.70 2.75
N ILE A 317 -0.91 -23.49 2.28
CA ILE A 317 -0.30 -23.31 0.96
C ILE A 317 -1.35 -23.47 -0.15
N ASN A 318 -2.22 -24.49 -0.04
CA ASN A 318 -3.31 -24.68 -1.00
C ASN A 318 -4.30 -23.50 -1.03
N ASP A 319 -4.58 -22.89 0.13
CA ASP A 319 -5.45 -21.71 0.25
C ASP A 319 -4.83 -20.46 -0.38
N ILE A 320 -3.51 -20.23 -0.22
CA ILE A 320 -2.79 -19.17 -0.94
C ILE A 320 -2.96 -19.38 -2.44
N CYS A 321 -2.69 -20.58 -2.94
CA CYS A 321 -2.82 -20.90 -4.37
C CYS A 321 -4.24 -20.70 -4.88
N GLY A 322 -5.26 -21.07 -4.10
CA GLY A 322 -6.67 -20.82 -4.41
C GLY A 322 -7.01 -19.33 -4.50
N SER A 323 -6.43 -18.52 -3.63
CA SER A 323 -6.59 -17.06 -3.65
C SER A 323 -5.95 -16.44 -4.90
N ILE A 324 -4.77 -16.92 -5.30
CA ILE A 324 -4.10 -16.49 -6.54
C ILE A 324 -4.91 -16.86 -7.78
N ILE A 325 -5.48 -18.08 -7.85
CA ILE A 325 -6.36 -18.50 -8.96
C ILE A 325 -7.54 -17.54 -9.07
N LYS A 326 -8.25 -17.27 -7.99
CA LYS A 326 -9.37 -16.33 -7.97
C LYS A 326 -8.96 -14.92 -8.43
N ALA A 327 -7.78 -14.45 -8.01
CA ALA A 327 -7.25 -13.17 -8.46
C ALA A 327 -6.92 -13.15 -9.95
N ASN A 328 -6.32 -14.23 -10.48
CA ASN A 328 -6.02 -14.40 -11.90
C ASN A 328 -7.30 -14.46 -12.75
N GLU A 329 -8.30 -15.22 -12.33
CA GLU A 329 -9.61 -15.30 -12.99
C GLU A 329 -10.29 -13.92 -13.04
N LYS A 330 -10.26 -13.19 -11.92
CA LYS A 330 -10.77 -11.82 -11.84
C LYS A 330 -10.01 -10.87 -12.76
N LYS A 331 -8.69 -10.96 -12.81
CA LYS A 331 -7.84 -10.16 -13.70
C LYS A 331 -8.13 -10.49 -15.17
N ALA A 332 -8.32 -11.76 -15.53
CA ALA A 332 -8.68 -12.19 -16.86
C ALA A 332 -10.06 -11.67 -17.30
N GLN A 333 -11.03 -11.56 -16.38
CA GLN A 333 -12.35 -10.97 -16.65
C GLN A 333 -12.29 -9.45 -16.82
N LEU A 334 -11.39 -8.77 -16.10
CA LEU A 334 -11.26 -7.31 -16.12
C LEU A 334 -10.34 -6.80 -17.25
N GLY A 335 -9.43 -7.63 -17.77
CA GLY A 335 -8.45 -7.27 -18.79
C GLY A 335 -7.09 -6.83 -18.19
N ASP A 336 -6.15 -6.55 -19.09
CA ASP A 336 -4.78 -6.17 -18.73
C ASP A 336 -4.66 -4.72 -18.26
N SER A 337 -3.63 -4.45 -17.46
CA SER A 337 -3.25 -3.08 -17.11
C SER A 337 -2.69 -2.33 -18.32
N ILE A 338 -2.99 -1.02 -18.38
CA ILE A 338 -2.53 -0.14 -19.46
C ILE A 338 -1.51 0.83 -18.87
N ARG A 339 -0.32 0.86 -19.46
CA ARG A 339 0.74 1.79 -19.07
C ARG A 339 0.83 2.95 -20.05
N LEU A 340 0.79 4.16 -19.54
CA LEU A 340 0.85 5.42 -20.27
C LEU A 340 2.19 6.09 -19.98
N ASN A 341 3.19 5.84 -20.81
CA ASN A 341 4.55 6.34 -20.64
C ASN A 341 4.66 7.83 -20.99
N ALA A 342 5.64 8.52 -20.39
CA ALA A 342 5.89 9.96 -20.63
C ALA A 342 6.22 10.26 -22.09
N ASN A 343 6.94 9.38 -22.79
CA ASN A 343 7.38 9.59 -24.18
C ASN A 343 6.24 9.64 -25.21
N VAL A 344 5.03 9.16 -24.84
CA VAL A 344 3.84 9.21 -25.70
C VAL A 344 2.79 10.23 -25.21
N ALA A 345 3.12 10.97 -24.16
CA ALA A 345 2.27 12.04 -23.66
C ALA A 345 2.31 13.26 -24.56
N ARG A 346 1.20 13.98 -24.63
CA ARG A 346 1.16 15.36 -25.10
C ARG A 346 1.41 16.25 -23.88
N ILE A 347 2.44 17.08 -23.94
CA ILE A 347 2.79 18.04 -22.90
C ILE A 347 2.61 19.46 -23.39
N SER A 348 2.25 20.39 -22.50
CA SER A 348 2.17 21.82 -22.81
C SER A 348 3.56 22.40 -23.11
N ASN A 349 3.60 23.49 -23.84
CA ASN A 349 4.82 24.25 -24.11
C ASN A 349 5.55 24.60 -22.80
N ASP A 350 6.86 24.75 -22.86
CA ASP A 350 7.77 25.02 -21.72
C ASP A 350 7.94 23.88 -20.72
N MET A 351 7.34 22.71 -20.96
CA MET A 351 7.66 21.48 -20.25
C MET A 351 8.71 20.67 -21.02
N ASN A 352 9.51 19.90 -20.31
CA ASN A 352 10.61 19.14 -20.90
C ASN A 352 10.39 17.64 -20.79
N LEU A 353 10.62 16.91 -21.88
CA LEU A 353 10.77 15.46 -21.87
C LEU A 353 12.26 15.14 -21.78
N GLN A 354 12.67 14.36 -20.77
CA GLN A 354 14.04 13.93 -20.53
C GLN A 354 14.14 12.40 -20.64
N GLY A 355 15.21 11.91 -21.29
CA GLY A 355 15.39 10.47 -21.53
C GLY A 355 14.74 10.01 -22.84
N TYR A 356 14.80 8.68 -23.08
CA TYR A 356 14.32 8.05 -24.31
C TYR A 356 13.41 6.87 -24.02
N GLY A 357 12.45 6.61 -24.92
CA GLY A 357 11.54 5.47 -24.85
C GLY A 357 10.79 5.42 -23.51
N GLU A 358 10.67 4.24 -22.95
CA GLU A 358 9.95 4.00 -21.70
C GLU A 358 10.64 4.57 -20.44
N GLN A 359 11.89 5.00 -20.55
CA GLN A 359 12.64 5.63 -19.46
C GLN A 359 12.47 7.15 -19.44
N ALA A 360 11.74 7.72 -20.41
CA ALA A 360 11.50 9.15 -20.48
C ALA A 360 10.69 9.64 -19.28
N THR A 361 10.97 10.87 -18.85
CA THR A 361 10.30 11.55 -17.74
C THR A 361 9.94 12.97 -18.12
N ILE A 362 8.84 13.49 -17.59
CA ILE A 362 8.35 14.85 -17.84
C ILE A 362 8.77 15.75 -16.70
N HIS A 363 9.43 16.86 -17.01
CA HIS A 363 10.01 17.81 -16.08
C HIS A 363 9.56 19.24 -16.40
N ALA A 364 9.97 20.20 -15.57
CA ALA A 364 9.74 21.62 -15.70
C ALA A 364 8.25 22.01 -15.75
N TRP A 365 7.41 21.23 -15.12
CA TRP A 365 6.01 21.58 -14.93
C TRP A 365 5.90 22.69 -13.87
N SER A 366 5.71 23.93 -14.29
CA SER A 366 5.83 25.10 -13.41
C SER A 366 4.58 25.97 -13.32
N LYS A 367 3.64 25.81 -14.23
CA LYS A 367 2.44 26.65 -14.32
C LYS A 367 1.18 25.79 -14.21
N PRO A 368 0.12 26.27 -13.53
CA PRO A 368 -1.12 25.50 -13.33
C PRO A 368 -1.91 25.26 -14.62
N GLU A 369 -1.76 26.11 -15.62
CA GLU A 369 -2.40 25.95 -16.94
C GLU A 369 -1.69 24.94 -17.84
N GLN A 370 -0.49 24.48 -17.48
CA GLN A 370 0.22 23.42 -18.20
C GLN A 370 -0.40 22.06 -17.87
N THR A 371 -0.52 21.22 -18.89
CA THR A 371 -1.13 19.90 -18.77
C THR A 371 -0.25 18.81 -19.37
N ILE A 372 -0.38 17.62 -18.82
CA ILE A 372 0.16 16.38 -19.38
C ILE A 372 -1.03 15.51 -19.77
N SER A 373 -1.11 15.04 -21.01
CA SER A 373 -2.24 14.23 -21.44
C SER A 373 -1.84 13.05 -22.30
N TRP A 374 -2.61 11.99 -22.18
CA TRP A 374 -2.51 10.77 -22.98
C TRP A 374 -3.84 10.48 -23.66
N SER A 375 -3.79 9.87 -24.82
CA SER A 375 -4.96 9.33 -25.50
C SER A 375 -4.84 7.82 -25.60
N THR A 376 -5.81 7.10 -25.05
CA THR A 376 -5.84 5.63 -25.06
C THR A 376 -7.25 5.11 -25.27
N ASN A 377 -7.39 3.86 -25.69
CA ASN A 377 -8.69 3.20 -25.77
C ASN A 377 -8.95 2.44 -24.48
N LEU A 378 -10.08 2.72 -23.85
CA LEU A 378 -10.52 2.04 -22.64
C LEU A 378 -11.87 1.37 -22.85
N ASN A 379 -12.10 0.27 -22.17
CA ASN A 379 -13.43 -0.32 -22.04
C ASN A 379 -14.23 0.41 -20.94
N PRO A 380 -15.57 0.38 -20.98
CA PRO A 380 -16.37 0.86 -19.85
C PRO A 380 -16.00 0.08 -18.58
N GLY A 381 -15.86 0.78 -17.45
CA GLY A 381 -15.48 0.14 -16.19
C GLY A 381 -14.75 1.06 -15.24
N ASN A 382 -14.29 0.50 -14.13
CA ASN A 382 -13.49 1.20 -13.15
C ASN A 382 -12.02 0.82 -13.32
N TYR A 383 -11.13 1.81 -13.14
CA TYR A 383 -9.69 1.64 -13.25
C TYR A 383 -9.00 2.22 -12.04
N GLN A 384 -8.22 1.41 -11.32
CA GLN A 384 -7.27 1.90 -10.33
C GLN A 384 -6.15 2.63 -11.08
N VAL A 385 -5.87 3.85 -10.67
CA VAL A 385 -4.85 4.71 -11.28
C VAL A 385 -3.65 4.78 -10.37
N LEU A 386 -2.50 4.41 -10.91
CA LEU A 386 -1.20 4.56 -10.26
C LEU A 386 -0.36 5.56 -11.05
N ILE A 387 0.40 6.41 -10.35
CA ILE A 387 1.36 7.34 -10.94
C ILE A 387 2.77 7.08 -10.43
N ARG A 388 3.73 7.06 -11.35
CA ARG A 388 5.16 7.04 -11.00
C ARG A 388 5.73 8.44 -11.12
N TYR A 389 6.20 8.99 -10.01
CA TYR A 389 6.57 10.41 -9.88
C TYR A 389 7.81 10.60 -9.02
N ALA A 390 8.43 11.79 -9.13
CA ALA A 390 9.41 12.29 -8.18
C ALA A 390 9.04 13.70 -7.71
N GLN A 391 9.09 13.94 -6.40
CA GLN A 391 8.81 15.23 -5.77
C GLN A 391 9.40 15.26 -4.35
N PRO A 392 10.54 15.93 -4.12
CA PRO A 392 11.20 15.91 -2.81
C PRO A 392 10.54 16.82 -1.75
N TYR A 393 9.50 17.56 -2.13
CA TYR A 393 8.85 18.53 -1.23
C TYR A 393 7.46 18.07 -0.82
N GLU A 394 7.07 18.37 0.41
CA GLU A 394 5.78 18.01 0.97
C GLU A 394 4.65 18.87 0.41
N GLY A 395 3.43 18.31 0.37
CA GLY A 395 2.22 19.05 0.04
C GLY A 395 2.00 19.33 -1.45
N SER A 396 2.69 18.67 -2.35
CA SER A 396 2.38 18.76 -3.78
C SER A 396 1.13 17.96 -4.14
N ALA A 397 0.25 18.53 -4.96
CA ALA A 397 -0.99 17.87 -5.39
C ALA A 397 -1.34 18.14 -6.84
N MET A 398 -2.06 17.19 -7.45
CA MET A 398 -2.61 17.33 -8.80
C MET A 398 -3.97 16.64 -8.92
N THR A 399 -4.70 17.00 -9.99
CA THR A 399 -5.89 16.27 -10.44
C THR A 399 -5.59 15.47 -11.70
N LEU A 400 -6.33 14.39 -11.85
CA LEU A 400 -6.40 13.58 -13.06
C LEU A 400 -7.83 13.58 -13.56
N ASP A 401 -8.01 14.01 -14.81
CA ASP A 401 -9.31 14.06 -15.47
C ASP A 401 -9.37 13.01 -16.57
N ALA A 402 -10.48 12.29 -16.66
CA ALA A 402 -10.79 11.37 -17.77
C ALA A 402 -12.30 11.17 -17.88
N ASP A 403 -12.83 11.25 -19.11
CA ASP A 403 -14.23 10.95 -19.44
C ASP A 403 -15.27 11.64 -18.52
N GLY A 404 -15.04 12.92 -18.21
CA GLY A 404 -15.91 13.71 -17.33
C GLY A 404 -15.78 13.37 -15.84
N GLN A 405 -14.79 12.58 -15.45
CA GLN A 405 -14.47 12.21 -14.08
C GLN A 405 -13.15 12.82 -13.62
N GLU A 406 -13.06 13.18 -12.36
CA GLU A 406 -11.85 13.75 -11.73
C GLU A 406 -11.41 12.90 -10.52
N LEU A 407 -10.10 12.68 -10.41
CA LEU A 407 -9.42 12.26 -9.20
C LEU A 407 -8.49 13.37 -8.72
N ALA A 408 -8.30 13.50 -7.42
CA ALA A 408 -7.29 14.40 -6.85
C ALA A 408 -6.38 13.63 -5.88
N THR A 409 -5.09 13.93 -5.93
CA THR A 409 -4.13 13.26 -5.06
C THR A 409 -3.10 14.23 -4.48
N LEU A 410 -2.76 14.01 -3.22
CA LEU A 410 -1.66 14.63 -2.51
C LEU A 410 -0.46 13.69 -2.51
N PHE A 411 0.70 14.17 -2.97
CA PHE A 411 1.90 13.35 -3.08
C PHE A 411 2.71 13.33 -1.79
N LYS A 412 3.15 12.14 -1.40
CA LYS A 412 4.19 11.99 -0.37
C LYS A 412 5.54 12.39 -0.97
N PRO A 413 6.40 13.09 -0.23
CA PRO A 413 7.69 13.48 -0.75
C PRO A 413 8.55 12.25 -1.09
N THR A 414 9.34 12.38 -2.13
CA THR A 414 10.43 11.47 -2.48
C THR A 414 11.72 11.97 -1.83
N PHE A 415 12.79 11.14 -1.83
CA PHE A 415 14.05 11.57 -1.24
C PHE A 415 14.75 12.63 -2.09
N THR A 416 14.70 12.45 -3.42
CA THR A 416 15.26 13.38 -4.41
C THR A 416 14.39 13.43 -5.66
N TRP A 417 14.71 14.32 -6.62
CA TRP A 417 14.13 14.35 -7.96
C TRP A 417 14.44 13.11 -8.82
N TYR A 418 15.37 12.26 -8.40
CA TYR A 418 15.78 11.02 -9.08
C TYR A 418 15.24 9.76 -8.40
N ASP A 419 14.63 9.90 -7.22
CA ASP A 419 14.01 8.81 -6.47
C ASP A 419 12.53 8.71 -6.82
N TYR A 420 12.21 8.02 -7.92
CA TYR A 420 10.82 7.84 -8.36
C TYR A 420 10.07 6.85 -7.50
N LYS A 421 8.91 7.25 -6.96
CA LYS A 421 7.96 6.43 -6.22
C LYS A 421 6.69 6.23 -7.02
N THR A 422 5.95 5.16 -6.69
CA THR A 422 4.60 4.94 -7.22
C THR A 422 3.59 5.28 -6.13
N ALA A 423 2.60 6.10 -6.48
CA ALA A 423 1.46 6.42 -5.64
C ALA A 423 0.16 5.96 -6.29
N GLU A 424 -0.81 5.60 -5.47
CA GLU A 424 -2.19 5.44 -5.88
C GLU A 424 -2.85 6.82 -5.95
N VAL A 425 -3.49 7.11 -7.09
CA VAL A 425 -4.26 8.34 -7.30
C VAL A 425 -5.71 8.14 -6.87
N GLY A 426 -6.24 6.95 -7.12
CA GLY A 426 -7.60 6.56 -6.81
C GLY A 426 -8.18 5.64 -7.87
N ILE A 427 -9.50 5.51 -7.89
CA ILE A 427 -10.22 4.66 -8.86
C ILE A 427 -11.13 5.55 -9.71
N ILE A 428 -10.81 5.65 -11.01
CA ILE A 428 -11.61 6.42 -11.96
C ILE A 428 -12.66 5.54 -12.63
N LYS A 429 -13.85 6.10 -12.83
CA LYS A 429 -14.92 5.46 -13.58
C LYS A 429 -14.89 5.93 -15.03
N ILE A 430 -14.89 5.01 -15.98
CA ILE A 430 -15.07 5.26 -17.40
C ILE A 430 -16.47 4.78 -17.78
N PRO A 431 -17.46 5.68 -17.89
CA PRO A 431 -18.85 5.31 -18.14
C PRO A 431 -19.05 4.74 -19.55
N GLN A 432 -18.37 5.31 -20.54
CA GLN A 432 -18.45 4.92 -21.95
C GLN A 432 -17.05 4.57 -22.45
N GLY A 433 -16.92 3.41 -23.06
CA GLY A 433 -15.64 2.98 -23.64
C GLY A 433 -15.29 3.72 -24.93
N GLY A 434 -14.09 3.46 -25.43
CA GLY A 434 -13.57 4.05 -26.65
C GLY A 434 -12.31 4.87 -26.42
N LYS A 435 -12.09 5.87 -27.25
CA LYS A 435 -10.92 6.75 -27.15
C LYS A 435 -11.12 7.76 -26.03
N VAL A 436 -10.35 7.62 -24.95
CA VAL A 436 -10.38 8.46 -23.77
C VAL A 436 -9.09 9.32 -23.71
N ILE A 437 -9.24 10.58 -23.34
CA ILE A 437 -8.12 11.47 -23.03
C ILE A 437 -8.01 11.51 -21.51
N ILE A 438 -6.82 11.20 -20.99
CA ILE A 438 -6.47 11.30 -19.58
C ILE A 438 -5.54 12.47 -19.42
N SER A 439 -5.87 13.43 -18.56
CA SER A 439 -5.12 14.68 -18.37
C SER A 439 -4.74 14.88 -16.91
N LEU A 440 -3.51 15.33 -16.67
CA LEU A 440 -3.03 15.75 -15.36
C LEU A 440 -2.95 17.28 -15.29
N HIS A 441 -3.40 17.83 -14.16
CA HIS A 441 -3.38 19.26 -13.85
C HIS A 441 -2.73 19.49 -12.50
N GLY A 442 -1.75 20.37 -12.41
CA GLY A 442 -1.14 20.75 -11.14
C GLY A 442 -2.05 21.71 -10.38
N ILE A 443 -2.43 21.37 -9.15
CA ILE A 443 -3.28 22.23 -8.31
C ILE A 443 -2.54 22.83 -7.12
N GLN A 444 -1.41 22.22 -6.72
CA GLN A 444 -0.63 22.66 -5.57
C GLN A 444 0.83 22.26 -5.72
N LYS A 445 1.74 23.20 -5.53
CA LYS A 445 3.19 22.95 -5.52
C LYS A 445 3.64 22.52 -4.13
N GLY A 446 4.66 21.70 -4.07
CA GLY A 446 5.26 21.29 -2.81
C GLY A 446 5.86 22.47 -2.03
N ILE A 447 5.98 22.35 -0.72
CA ILE A 447 6.48 23.35 0.20
C ILE A 447 7.90 22.97 0.62
N LYS A 448 8.85 23.90 0.42
CA LYS A 448 10.24 23.78 0.88
C LYS A 448 10.54 24.83 1.96
N ARG A 449 11.49 24.54 2.84
CA ARG A 449 12.05 25.57 3.71
C ARG A 449 13.21 26.25 3.02
N ASP A 450 13.22 27.58 3.04
CA ASP A 450 14.36 28.35 2.56
C ASP A 450 15.54 28.28 3.56
N LYS A 451 16.65 28.92 3.21
CA LYS A 451 17.86 28.98 4.06
C LYS A 451 17.65 29.61 5.45
N ASN A 452 16.56 30.33 5.64
CA ASN A 452 16.19 30.98 6.91
C ASN A 452 15.12 30.16 7.66
N GLY A 453 14.76 28.94 7.17
CA GLY A 453 13.72 28.11 7.74
C GLY A 453 12.29 28.48 7.36
N LYS A 454 12.09 29.57 6.59
CA LYS A 454 10.75 30.03 6.17
C LYS A 454 10.19 29.10 5.10
N LEU A 455 8.90 28.77 5.22
CA LEU A 455 8.16 27.98 4.23
C LEU A 455 8.01 28.76 2.92
N LYS A 456 8.29 28.09 1.81
CA LYS A 456 8.15 28.66 0.46
C LYS A 456 7.66 27.58 -0.49
N ALA A 457 6.73 27.94 -1.39
CA ALA A 457 6.30 27.03 -2.44
C ALA A 457 7.46 26.66 -3.38
N SER A 458 7.49 25.42 -3.82
CA SER A 458 8.37 24.96 -4.91
C SER A 458 8.08 25.75 -6.19
N GLU A 459 9.04 25.80 -7.09
CA GLU A 459 8.86 26.43 -8.40
C GLU A 459 8.13 25.54 -9.38
N VAL A 460 8.18 24.22 -9.17
CA VAL A 460 7.64 23.19 -10.06
C VAL A 460 6.72 22.22 -9.35
N PHE A 461 5.86 21.56 -10.13
CA PHE A 461 5.07 20.39 -9.76
C PHE A 461 5.92 19.12 -9.83
N PRO A 462 5.38 17.94 -9.45
CA PRO A 462 6.09 16.67 -9.55
C PRO A 462 6.54 16.33 -10.97
N ASP A 463 7.72 15.73 -11.08
CA ASP A 463 8.13 15.06 -12.30
C ASP A 463 7.32 13.78 -12.50
N VAL A 464 6.93 13.48 -13.73
CA VAL A 464 6.08 12.35 -14.07
C VAL A 464 6.81 11.38 -15.00
N HIS A 465 6.83 10.09 -14.63
CA HIS A 465 7.40 9.04 -15.46
C HIS A 465 6.33 8.31 -16.27
N TYR A 466 5.29 7.80 -15.62
CA TYR A 466 4.15 7.14 -16.29
C TYR A 466 2.92 7.04 -15.38
N LEU A 467 1.77 6.80 -16.01
CA LEU A 467 0.58 6.30 -15.34
C LEU A 467 0.39 4.80 -15.60
N THR A 468 -0.26 4.11 -14.69
CA THR A 468 -0.77 2.75 -14.91
C THR A 468 -2.26 2.72 -14.57
N LEU A 469 -3.07 2.22 -15.50
CA LEU A 469 -4.49 2.00 -15.34
C LEU A 469 -4.73 0.51 -15.17
N ILE A 470 -5.24 0.10 -14.03
CA ILE A 470 -5.51 -1.30 -13.70
C ILE A 470 -7.02 -1.50 -13.63
N PRO A 471 -7.64 -2.25 -14.56
CA PRO A 471 -9.07 -2.55 -14.48
C PRO A 471 -9.42 -3.19 -13.13
N THR A 472 -10.51 -2.72 -12.50
CA THR A 472 -10.87 -3.17 -11.16
C THR A 472 -12.39 -3.26 -10.99
N SER A 473 -12.84 -4.17 -10.09
CA SER A 473 -14.23 -4.23 -9.65
C SER A 473 -14.51 -3.38 -8.41
N MET A 474 -13.49 -2.69 -7.87
CA MET A 474 -13.68 -1.76 -6.75
C MET A 474 -14.51 -0.56 -7.18
N GLN A 475 -15.21 0.04 -6.23
CA GLN A 475 -16.00 1.25 -6.50
C GLN A 475 -15.10 2.43 -6.86
N ALA A 476 -15.57 3.25 -7.80
CA ALA A 476 -14.87 4.48 -8.17
C ALA A 476 -14.81 5.46 -6.99
N THR A 477 -13.65 6.10 -6.85
CA THR A 477 -13.42 7.21 -5.92
C THR A 477 -13.41 8.56 -6.65
N SER A 478 -13.53 8.53 -7.99
CA SER A 478 -13.62 9.71 -8.85
C SER A 478 -14.95 10.44 -8.65
N GLN A 479 -14.90 11.76 -8.85
CA GLN A 479 -16.07 12.63 -8.83
C GLN A 479 -16.36 13.17 -10.24
N PRO A 480 -17.62 13.47 -10.58
CA PRO A 480 -17.93 14.19 -11.81
C PRO A 480 -17.23 15.55 -11.82
N ILE A 481 -16.71 15.99 -12.98
CA ILE A 481 -16.08 17.31 -13.13
C ILE A 481 -17.13 18.43 -12.92
N ASP A 482 -18.36 18.20 -13.31
CA ASP A 482 -19.49 19.13 -13.18
C ASP A 482 -20.18 19.09 -11.81
N ILE A 483 -19.44 18.84 -10.75
CA ILE A 483 -19.91 18.60 -9.38
C ILE A 483 -20.87 19.68 -8.87
N LEU A 484 -20.77 20.92 -9.38
CA LEU A 484 -21.62 22.04 -8.96
C LEU A 484 -23.08 21.92 -9.38
N ASN A 485 -23.42 21.05 -10.32
CA ASN A 485 -24.78 20.89 -10.84
C ASN A 485 -25.74 20.15 -9.90
N HIS A 486 -25.22 19.55 -8.83
CA HIS A 486 -25.97 18.64 -7.93
C HIS A 486 -26.29 19.23 -6.55
N PHE A 487 -26.12 20.56 -6.36
CA PHE A 487 -26.33 21.22 -5.07
C PHE A 487 -27.78 21.16 -4.59
N LYS A 488 -27.98 20.66 -3.35
CA LYS A 488 -29.29 20.52 -2.69
C LYS A 488 -29.36 21.28 -1.35
N GLY A 489 -28.49 22.25 -1.17
CA GLY A 489 -28.34 22.96 0.10
C GLY A 489 -29.56 23.77 0.53
N THR A 490 -29.72 23.90 1.82
CA THR A 490 -30.74 24.68 2.50
C THR A 490 -30.22 26.04 2.94
N SER A 491 -31.12 27.01 3.10
CA SER A 491 -30.75 28.34 3.56
C SER A 491 -30.40 28.33 5.05
N ILE A 492 -29.27 28.94 5.40
CA ILE A 492 -28.81 29.17 6.78
C ILE A 492 -28.95 30.65 7.18
N PHE A 493 -29.56 31.48 6.33
CA PHE A 493 -29.91 32.85 6.62
C PHE A 493 -31.34 33.12 6.11
N ASN A 494 -32.24 33.54 7.01
CA ASN A 494 -33.66 33.72 6.71
C ASN A 494 -33.99 35.06 6.05
N GLY A 495 -33.02 35.99 5.94
CA GLY A 495 -33.20 37.33 5.38
C GLY A 495 -33.95 38.32 6.25
N LYS A 496 -34.23 38.01 7.53
CA LYS A 496 -35.07 38.82 8.43
C LYS A 496 -34.40 39.16 9.76
N ASN A 497 -33.66 38.22 10.34
CA ASN A 497 -32.98 38.37 11.62
C ASN A 497 -31.71 37.52 11.64
N PHE A 498 -30.92 37.59 12.73
CA PHE A 498 -29.69 36.85 12.91
C PHE A 498 -29.92 35.44 13.52
N GLU A 499 -31.09 34.86 13.39
CA GLU A 499 -31.36 33.49 13.82
C GLU A 499 -30.36 32.52 13.17
N GLY A 500 -29.66 31.72 13.99
CA GLY A 500 -28.56 30.82 13.55
C GLY A 500 -27.21 31.52 13.38
N TRP A 501 -27.12 32.81 13.71
CA TRP A 501 -25.91 33.63 13.63
C TRP A 501 -25.69 34.40 14.93
N GLU A 502 -24.45 34.59 15.33
CA GLU A 502 -24.03 35.36 16.50
C GLU A 502 -22.77 36.15 16.24
N GLY A 503 -22.55 37.23 16.96
CA GLY A 503 -21.31 37.99 16.92
C GLY A 503 -20.15 37.16 17.52
N ASN A 504 -18.98 37.21 16.91
CA ASN A 504 -17.83 36.45 17.42
C ASN A 504 -17.40 36.88 18.80
N ASP A 505 -17.44 38.20 19.11
CA ASP A 505 -17.28 38.80 20.44
C ASP A 505 -18.65 39.26 20.97
N GLY A 506 -19.66 38.38 20.91
CA GLY A 506 -21.01 38.64 21.36
C GLY A 506 -21.62 39.89 20.74
N GLU A 507 -22.26 40.75 21.58
CA GLU A 507 -22.91 41.97 21.14
C GLU A 507 -21.94 43.02 20.57
N ASN A 508 -20.64 43.01 20.98
CA ASN A 508 -19.65 43.93 20.46
C ASN A 508 -19.46 43.74 18.96
N SER A 509 -19.23 42.52 18.52
CA SER A 509 -19.10 42.22 17.10
C SER A 509 -20.43 42.39 16.36
N LEU A 510 -21.55 41.95 16.97
CA LEU A 510 -22.86 42.02 16.36
C LEU A 510 -23.29 43.45 16.05
N ALA A 511 -22.91 44.44 16.87
CA ALA A 511 -23.20 45.86 16.66
C ALA A 511 -22.68 46.43 15.34
N HIS A 512 -21.68 45.76 14.71
CA HIS A 512 -21.13 46.15 13.40
C HIS A 512 -21.86 45.52 12.23
N PHE A 513 -22.92 44.71 12.46
CA PHE A 513 -23.73 44.08 11.44
C PHE A 513 -25.18 44.51 11.51
N ARG A 514 -25.84 44.57 10.39
CA ARG A 514 -27.26 44.85 10.27
C ARG A 514 -27.90 44.02 9.17
N ILE A 515 -29.20 43.96 9.19
CA ILE A 515 -29.98 43.38 8.08
C ILE A 515 -30.59 44.46 7.23
N GLU A 516 -30.23 44.48 5.97
CA GLU A 516 -30.76 45.43 5.00
C GLU A 516 -31.06 44.72 3.68
N LYS A 517 -32.26 44.96 3.13
CA LYS A 517 -32.67 44.35 1.83
C LYS A 517 -32.45 42.86 1.76
N ARG A 518 -32.83 42.16 2.83
CA ARG A 518 -32.65 40.69 2.99
C ARG A 518 -31.18 40.22 2.92
N SER A 519 -30.26 41.08 3.28
CA SER A 519 -28.82 40.77 3.32
C SER A 519 -28.27 41.04 4.71
N ILE A 520 -27.26 40.28 5.12
CA ILE A 520 -26.37 40.64 6.21
C ILE A 520 -25.40 41.68 5.66
N VAL A 521 -25.30 42.83 6.31
CA VAL A 521 -24.40 43.91 5.94
C VAL A 521 -23.48 44.19 7.09
N GLY A 522 -22.18 43.96 6.90
CA GLY A 522 -21.12 44.31 7.84
C GLY A 522 -20.48 45.65 7.44
N GLY A 523 -20.15 46.45 8.46
CA GLY A 523 -19.49 47.74 8.30
C GLY A 523 -20.43 48.92 7.97
N SER A 524 -19.83 50.06 7.66
CA SER A 524 -20.51 51.33 7.37
C SER A 524 -19.71 52.13 6.36
N MET A 525 -20.44 52.91 5.51
CA MET A 525 -19.81 53.85 4.60
C MET A 525 -19.41 55.19 5.29
N ASP A 526 -19.84 55.38 6.54
CA ASP A 526 -19.66 56.66 7.27
C ASP A 526 -18.60 56.55 8.38
N LYS A 527 -18.11 55.36 8.68
CA LYS A 527 -17.20 55.15 9.82
C LYS A 527 -16.13 54.10 9.49
N ASP A 528 -14.88 54.45 9.80
CA ASP A 528 -13.73 53.54 9.78
C ASP A 528 -13.90 52.46 10.89
N LEU A 529 -13.33 51.30 10.68
CA LEU A 529 -13.35 50.19 11.60
C LEU A 529 -11.97 50.01 12.24
N GLU A 530 -11.92 49.93 13.58
CA GLU A 530 -10.66 49.83 14.34
C GLU A 530 -10.09 48.41 14.41
N HIS A 531 -10.97 47.39 14.36
CA HIS A 531 -10.61 45.98 14.46
C HIS A 531 -11.49 45.15 13.50
N ASN A 532 -10.97 44.02 13.10
CA ASN A 532 -11.77 43.02 12.38
C ASN A 532 -13.03 42.67 13.16
N GLN A 533 -14.15 42.47 12.49
CA GLN A 533 -15.40 42.04 13.08
C GLN A 533 -16.01 40.88 12.32
N PHE A 534 -16.56 39.94 13.07
CA PHE A 534 -17.13 38.74 12.48
C PHE A 534 -18.53 38.45 13.06
N ILE A 535 -19.43 38.01 12.18
CA ILE A 535 -20.64 37.30 12.56
C ILE A 535 -20.50 35.86 12.11
N ARG A 536 -20.72 34.90 13.00
CA ARG A 536 -20.53 33.49 12.73
C ARG A 536 -21.77 32.65 12.92
N THR A 537 -21.80 31.47 12.34
CA THR A 537 -22.87 30.48 12.60
C THR A 537 -22.82 30.00 14.06
N THR A 538 -23.99 29.64 14.62
CA THR A 538 -24.09 29.10 15.99
C THR A 538 -23.65 27.65 16.11
N ARG A 539 -23.40 26.94 14.99
CA ARG A 539 -22.85 25.58 14.96
C ARG A 539 -21.74 25.42 13.95
N PRO A 540 -20.80 24.50 14.18
CA PRO A 540 -19.72 24.19 13.25
C PRO A 540 -20.20 23.33 12.07
N TYR A 541 -19.35 23.28 11.02
CA TYR A 541 -19.50 22.46 9.82
C TYR A 541 -18.17 21.81 9.45
N LYS A 542 -18.23 20.57 8.94
CA LYS A 542 -17.04 19.78 8.57
C LYS A 542 -16.89 19.65 7.05
N ASN A 543 -17.69 18.82 6.44
CA ASN A 543 -17.74 18.65 4.98
C ASN A 543 -18.98 19.34 4.47
N PHE A 544 -18.83 20.27 3.54
CA PHE A 544 -19.96 21.05 3.06
C PHE A 544 -19.68 21.71 1.72
N GLU A 545 -20.76 22.10 1.04
CA GLU A 545 -20.73 23.10 -0.02
C GLU A 545 -21.55 24.31 0.43
N LEU A 546 -20.89 25.45 0.57
CA LEU A 546 -21.50 26.75 0.89
C LEU A 546 -21.65 27.57 -0.38
N ARG A 547 -22.85 28.06 -0.63
CA ARG A 547 -23.15 29.02 -1.72
C ARG A 547 -23.73 30.28 -1.16
N LEU A 548 -23.21 31.41 -1.61
CA LEU A 548 -23.72 32.73 -1.24
C LEU A 548 -23.44 33.76 -2.33
N LYS A 549 -24.07 34.91 -2.18
CA LYS A 549 -23.75 36.12 -2.98
C LYS A 549 -23.14 37.14 -2.06
N TYR A 550 -22.08 37.81 -2.56
CA TYR A 550 -21.52 38.96 -1.87
C TYR A 550 -21.41 40.17 -2.78
N LYS A 551 -21.34 41.36 -2.18
CA LYS A 551 -21.10 42.61 -2.84
C LYS A 551 -20.31 43.51 -1.90
N VAL A 552 -19.30 44.19 -2.43
CA VAL A 552 -18.52 45.21 -1.70
C VAL A 552 -18.97 46.58 -2.14
N LYS A 553 -19.09 47.48 -1.15
CA LYS A 553 -19.07 48.92 -1.35
C LYS A 553 -17.96 49.51 -0.50
N SER A 554 -17.04 50.22 -1.08
CA SER A 554 -15.94 50.83 -0.36
C SER A 554 -15.50 52.09 -1.05
N THR A 555 -15.00 53.04 -0.27
CA THR A 555 -14.24 54.22 -0.72
C THR A 555 -12.75 53.91 -0.81
N ASP A 556 -12.33 52.82 -0.18
CA ASP A 556 -10.95 52.34 -0.24
C ASP A 556 -10.73 51.40 -1.42
N LYS A 557 -9.70 51.68 -2.21
CA LYS A 557 -9.27 50.80 -3.31
C LYS A 557 -8.70 49.47 -2.78
N ASP A 558 -8.22 49.44 -1.54
CA ASP A 558 -7.54 48.34 -0.90
C ASP A 558 -8.46 47.67 0.17
N TYR A 559 -9.79 47.70 0.00
CA TYR A 559 -10.74 47.07 0.90
C TYR A 559 -10.41 45.60 1.14
N ASN A 560 -10.80 45.09 2.33
CA ASN A 560 -10.57 43.74 2.70
C ASN A 560 -11.80 43.15 3.45
N GLY A 561 -11.93 41.83 3.39
CA GLY A 561 -12.93 41.02 4.07
C GLY A 561 -12.89 39.59 3.57
N GLY A 562 -13.81 38.76 4.06
CA GLY A 562 -13.80 37.36 3.65
C GLY A 562 -14.92 36.53 4.23
N ILE A 563 -14.97 35.31 3.78
CA ILE A 563 -15.81 34.26 4.39
C ILE A 563 -14.87 33.26 5.06
N GLN A 564 -14.87 33.26 6.39
CA GLN A 564 -14.17 32.25 7.16
C GLN A 564 -14.94 30.94 7.20
N PHE A 565 -14.24 29.84 7.23
CA PHE A 565 -14.82 28.50 7.32
C PHE A 565 -13.84 27.53 7.98
N ARG A 566 -14.38 26.48 8.63
CA ARG A 566 -13.60 25.61 9.46
C ARG A 566 -12.72 26.39 10.45
N SER A 567 -13.25 27.49 10.94
CA SER A 567 -12.56 28.45 11.77
C SER A 567 -13.12 28.44 13.18
N MET A 568 -12.26 28.77 14.16
CA MET A 568 -12.61 28.83 15.58
C MET A 568 -12.42 30.26 16.09
N PRO A 569 -13.25 30.69 17.07
CA PRO A 569 -13.01 31.97 17.73
C PRO A 569 -11.63 32.00 18.38
N CYS A 570 -10.94 33.11 18.32
CA CYS A 570 -9.72 33.33 19.07
C CYS A 570 -10.07 33.40 20.59
N THR A 571 -9.32 32.68 21.41
CA THR A 571 -9.51 32.66 22.87
C THR A 571 -8.58 33.58 23.63
N ILE A 572 -7.73 34.34 22.92
CA ILE A 572 -6.81 35.30 23.52
C ILE A 572 -7.63 36.56 23.89
N PRO A 573 -7.66 37.02 25.17
CA PRO A 573 -8.53 38.10 25.63
C PRO A 573 -8.43 39.38 24.80
N GLU A 574 -7.24 39.74 24.35
CA GLU A 574 -6.97 40.92 23.54
C GLU A 574 -7.40 40.79 22.06
N ARG A 575 -7.81 39.57 21.65
CA ARG A 575 -8.16 39.24 20.26
C ARG A 575 -9.45 38.43 20.13
N LEU A 576 -10.37 38.55 21.09
CA LEU A 576 -11.66 37.84 21.06
C LEU A 576 -12.53 38.19 19.83
N PHE A 577 -12.25 39.32 19.19
CA PHE A 577 -12.87 39.71 17.92
C PHE A 577 -12.35 38.92 16.71
N GLU A 578 -11.22 38.20 16.83
CA GLU A 578 -10.62 37.44 15.73
C GLU A 578 -11.15 36.01 15.62
N MET A 579 -11.02 35.46 14.41
CA MET A 579 -11.26 34.06 14.09
C MET A 579 -9.98 33.42 13.57
N ILE A 580 -9.74 32.16 13.89
CA ILE A 580 -8.56 31.39 13.50
C ILE A 580 -9.00 30.29 12.53
N GLY A 581 -8.49 30.31 11.30
CA GLY A 581 -8.80 29.26 10.33
C GLY A 581 -8.73 29.72 8.88
N TYR A 582 -9.38 28.98 7.98
CA TYR A 582 -9.39 29.26 6.56
C TYR A 582 -10.32 30.43 6.22
N GLN A 583 -9.88 31.28 5.32
CA GLN A 583 -10.66 32.38 4.76
C GLN A 583 -10.70 32.34 3.24
N ALA A 584 -11.87 32.41 2.68
CA ALA A 584 -12.08 32.71 1.28
C ALA A 584 -12.11 34.24 1.12
N ASP A 585 -11.04 34.78 0.58
CA ASP A 585 -10.77 36.23 0.59
C ASP A 585 -11.62 37.05 -0.36
N ILE A 586 -11.94 38.25 0.10
CA ILE A 586 -12.59 39.32 -0.66
C ILE A 586 -11.66 40.54 -0.67
N ILE A 587 -10.57 40.46 -1.45
CA ILE A 587 -9.61 41.54 -1.66
C ILE A 587 -9.46 41.86 -3.13
N PRO A 588 -9.20 43.13 -3.54
CA PRO A 588 -9.27 43.57 -4.93
C PRO A 588 -8.46 42.77 -5.94
N TRP A 589 -7.27 42.32 -5.54
CA TRP A 589 -6.33 41.61 -6.42
C TRP A 589 -6.39 40.10 -6.33
N LYS A 590 -7.15 39.53 -5.36
CA LYS A 590 -7.22 38.07 -5.11
C LYS A 590 -8.60 37.60 -4.63
N HIS A 591 -9.68 38.09 -5.20
CA HIS A 591 -10.98 37.53 -4.91
C HIS A 591 -11.03 36.03 -5.14
N GLY A 592 -11.42 35.28 -4.15
CA GLY A 592 -11.49 33.82 -4.22
C GLY A 592 -10.19 33.10 -3.87
N ALA A 593 -9.17 33.80 -3.37
CA ALA A 593 -7.99 33.17 -2.80
C ALA A 593 -8.32 32.51 -1.46
N LEU A 594 -7.58 31.48 -1.11
CA LEU A 594 -7.61 30.83 0.20
C LEU A 594 -6.50 31.41 1.07
N TYR A 595 -6.88 32.04 2.16
CA TYR A 595 -5.94 32.57 3.16
C TYR A 595 -6.05 31.77 4.47
N ASP A 596 -4.96 31.67 5.23
CA ASP A 596 -4.94 30.98 6.52
C ASP A 596 -4.77 31.99 7.64
N GLU A 597 -5.92 32.48 8.13
CA GLU A 597 -6.02 33.56 9.12
C GLU A 597 -5.49 33.10 10.50
N GLN A 598 -4.65 33.92 11.12
CA GLN A 598 -4.07 33.73 12.46
C GLN A 598 -3.24 32.43 12.66
N ARG A 599 -2.97 31.64 11.57
CA ARG A 599 -2.13 30.44 11.63
C ARG A 599 -0.86 30.63 10.81
N ARG A 600 -0.95 30.43 9.46
CA ARG A 600 0.22 30.58 8.57
C ARG A 600 0.42 32.00 8.07
N TRP A 601 -0.57 32.86 8.16
CA TRP A 601 -0.55 34.23 7.68
C TRP A 601 -0.13 34.34 6.22
N ASP A 602 -0.61 33.38 5.40
CA ASP A 602 -0.23 33.27 4.00
C ASP A 602 -1.39 32.71 3.16
N PHE A 603 -1.31 32.96 1.88
CA PHE A 603 -2.21 32.37 0.89
C PHE A 603 -1.83 30.93 0.60
N LEU A 604 -2.81 30.03 0.59
CA LEU A 604 -2.62 28.62 0.36
C LEU A 604 -2.93 28.23 -1.08
N GLY A 605 -2.19 27.26 -1.61
CA GLY A 605 -2.36 26.78 -2.98
C GLY A 605 -1.85 27.76 -4.04
N ILE A 606 -2.39 27.59 -5.25
CA ILE A 606 -2.01 28.43 -6.39
C ILE A 606 -2.84 29.71 -6.39
N GLN A 607 -2.19 30.84 -6.56
CA GLN A 607 -2.83 32.15 -6.56
C GLN A 607 -3.12 32.62 -7.99
N LEU A 608 -4.35 32.45 -8.45
CA LEU A 608 -4.77 32.82 -9.82
C LEU A 608 -5.15 34.29 -9.99
N GLY A 609 -5.23 35.05 -8.88
CA GLY A 609 -5.71 36.43 -8.91
C GLY A 609 -7.24 36.54 -9.05
N THR A 610 -7.73 37.76 -9.14
CA THR A 610 -9.17 38.04 -9.33
C THR A 610 -9.61 37.62 -10.73
N PRO A 611 -10.66 36.78 -10.87
CA PRO A 611 -11.15 36.35 -12.18
C PRO A 611 -11.68 37.56 -13.03
N ALA A 612 -11.49 37.47 -14.32
CA ALA A 612 -11.92 38.54 -15.28
C ALA A 612 -13.44 38.81 -15.24
N ASN A 613 -14.27 37.84 -14.81
CA ASN A 613 -15.71 37.98 -14.70
C ASN A 613 -16.18 38.52 -13.32
N TYR A 614 -15.26 38.95 -12.46
CA TYR A 614 -15.59 39.67 -11.22
C TYR A 614 -16.36 40.99 -11.54
N LYS A 615 -17.36 41.27 -10.72
CA LYS A 615 -18.28 42.41 -10.91
C LYS A 615 -18.12 43.39 -9.76
N ALA A 616 -17.29 44.43 -9.96
CA ALA A 616 -17.10 45.48 -8.96
C ALA A 616 -18.43 46.17 -8.57
N ASN A 617 -18.65 46.37 -7.27
CA ASN A 617 -19.86 47.00 -6.72
C ASN A 617 -21.20 46.31 -7.09
N LYS A 618 -21.12 45.06 -7.57
CA LYS A 618 -22.31 44.24 -7.91
C LYS A 618 -22.27 42.93 -7.17
N TRP A 619 -23.36 42.19 -7.24
CA TRP A 619 -23.45 40.87 -6.67
C TRP A 619 -22.57 39.86 -7.43
N ASN A 620 -21.74 39.15 -6.70
CA ASN A 620 -20.89 38.04 -7.18
C ASN A 620 -21.34 36.74 -6.50
N ASP A 621 -21.32 35.65 -7.25
CA ASP A 621 -21.61 34.31 -6.74
C ASP A 621 -20.33 33.72 -6.17
N TYR A 622 -20.40 33.19 -4.95
CA TYR A 622 -19.27 32.56 -4.25
C TYR A 622 -19.66 31.15 -3.83
N ILE A 623 -18.80 30.19 -4.15
CA ILE A 623 -18.98 28.81 -3.76
C ILE A 623 -17.72 28.37 -3.05
N ILE A 624 -17.88 27.76 -1.86
CA ILE A 624 -16.81 27.14 -1.07
C ILE A 624 -17.21 25.71 -0.82
N ARG A 625 -16.38 24.76 -1.25
CA ARG A 625 -16.62 23.34 -1.05
C ARG A 625 -15.45 22.70 -0.31
N CYS A 626 -15.75 22.05 0.82
CA CYS A 626 -14.83 21.35 1.69
C CYS A 626 -15.18 19.87 1.76
N GLU A 627 -14.29 18.98 1.33
CA GLU A 627 -14.45 17.52 1.38
C GLU A 627 -13.18 16.90 1.94
N GLY A 628 -13.23 16.36 3.17
CA GLY A 628 -12.02 15.94 3.87
C GLY A 628 -10.97 17.05 3.85
N PRO A 629 -9.73 16.78 3.42
CA PRO A 629 -8.66 17.79 3.35
C PRO A 629 -8.77 18.75 2.16
N ARG A 630 -9.64 18.47 1.17
CA ARG A 630 -9.71 19.26 -0.05
C ARG A 630 -10.63 20.47 0.10
N ILE A 631 -10.15 21.65 -0.30
CA ILE A 631 -10.85 22.92 -0.29
C ILE A 631 -10.88 23.47 -1.72
N ARG A 632 -12.07 23.76 -2.23
CA ARG A 632 -12.28 24.34 -3.56
C ARG A 632 -13.13 25.59 -3.46
N ILE A 633 -12.73 26.63 -4.18
CA ILE A 633 -13.43 27.91 -4.21
C ILE A 633 -13.72 28.31 -5.65
N TRP A 634 -14.94 28.80 -5.90
CA TRP A 634 -15.33 29.36 -7.20
C TRP A 634 -15.92 30.74 -7.01
N LEU A 635 -15.56 31.63 -7.92
CA LEU A 635 -16.11 32.97 -8.04
C LEU A 635 -16.76 33.15 -9.42
N ASN A 636 -18.06 33.43 -9.44
CA ASN A 636 -18.85 33.57 -10.69
C ASN A 636 -18.65 32.37 -11.64
N GLY A 637 -18.56 31.15 -11.11
CA GLY A 637 -18.38 29.92 -11.86
C GLY A 637 -16.93 29.60 -12.26
N VAL A 638 -15.97 30.49 -12.01
CA VAL A 638 -14.53 30.20 -12.23
C VAL A 638 -13.91 29.65 -10.97
N LYS A 639 -13.28 28.47 -11.03
CA LYS A 639 -12.56 27.87 -9.92
C LYS A 639 -11.28 28.68 -9.66
N THR A 640 -11.22 29.37 -8.53
CA THR A 640 -10.10 30.24 -8.12
C THR A 640 -9.10 29.55 -7.24
N THR A 641 -9.55 28.53 -6.50
CA THR A 641 -8.71 27.74 -5.59
C THR A 641 -9.07 26.27 -5.68
N ASP A 642 -8.05 25.43 -5.68
CA ASP A 642 -8.13 23.98 -5.44
C ASP A 642 -6.92 23.59 -4.58
N TYR A 643 -7.16 23.23 -3.35
CA TYR A 643 -6.13 23.03 -2.34
C TYR A 643 -6.41 21.77 -1.53
N ILE A 644 -5.38 20.95 -1.26
CA ILE A 644 -5.45 19.80 -0.37
C ILE A 644 -4.53 20.07 0.82
N GLU A 645 -5.10 20.09 2.03
CA GLU A 645 -4.35 20.34 3.26
C GLU A 645 -3.39 19.18 3.56
N PRO A 646 -2.07 19.39 3.54
CA PRO A 646 -1.09 18.34 3.80
C PRO A 646 -0.83 18.08 5.29
N TYR A 647 -1.25 18.98 6.19
CA TYR A 647 -0.83 19.01 7.60
C TYR A 647 -1.90 18.59 8.60
N ILE A 648 -2.98 17.95 8.17
CA ILE A 648 -4.08 17.54 9.07
C ILE A 648 -3.58 16.63 10.20
N ASP A 649 -2.71 15.68 9.86
CA ASP A 649 -2.21 14.68 10.80
C ASP A 649 -0.83 15.06 11.41
N ASN A 650 -0.25 16.17 10.96
CA ASN A 650 1.07 16.63 11.43
C ASN A 650 1.09 18.16 11.56
N PRO A 651 0.39 18.72 12.55
CA PRO A 651 0.41 20.16 12.78
C PRO A 651 1.83 20.61 13.18
N PHE A 652 2.29 21.72 12.62
CA PHE A 652 3.50 22.38 13.11
C PHE A 652 3.24 22.87 14.53
N GLU A 653 4.20 22.71 15.45
CA GLU A 653 4.06 23.08 16.85
C GLU A 653 3.64 24.54 17.06
N ASP A 654 4.05 25.42 16.16
CA ASP A 654 3.79 26.86 16.19
C ASP A 654 2.48 27.30 15.50
N MET A 655 1.76 26.40 14.82
CA MET A 655 0.53 26.71 14.10
C MET A 655 -0.77 26.21 14.75
N GLY A 656 -0.67 25.48 15.84
CA GLY A 656 -1.82 24.82 16.46
C GLY A 656 -2.42 23.71 15.60
N THR A 657 -3.50 23.12 16.08
CA THR A 657 -4.21 22.04 15.37
C THR A 657 -4.99 22.60 14.19
N ILE A 658 -4.78 22.03 12.99
CA ILE A 658 -5.57 22.34 11.81
C ILE A 658 -6.86 21.55 11.86
N SER A 659 -7.95 22.18 12.31
CA SER A 659 -9.25 21.54 12.39
C SER A 659 -9.87 21.31 11.01
N GLN A 660 -10.55 20.17 10.85
CA GLN A 660 -11.40 19.90 9.68
C GLN A 660 -12.85 20.33 9.89
N ASP A 661 -13.22 20.78 11.08
CA ASP A 661 -14.53 21.34 11.40
C ASP A 661 -14.37 22.70 12.08
N GLY A 662 -15.41 23.50 12.03
CA GLY A 662 -15.44 24.83 12.62
C GLY A 662 -16.57 25.67 12.06
N TYR A 663 -16.63 26.89 12.54
CA TYR A 663 -17.72 27.81 12.18
C TYR A 663 -17.51 28.42 10.79
N ILE A 664 -18.62 28.84 10.19
CA ILE A 664 -18.64 29.75 9.03
C ILE A 664 -18.84 31.16 9.57
N ALA A 665 -17.98 32.08 9.18
CA ALA A 665 -18.10 33.46 9.60
C ALA A 665 -17.95 34.45 8.43
N LEU A 666 -18.63 35.58 8.55
CA LEU A 666 -18.58 36.69 7.59
C LEU A 666 -17.77 37.80 8.23
N GLN A 667 -16.68 38.17 7.59
CA GLN A 667 -15.76 39.21 8.05
C GLN A 667 -16.11 40.59 7.45
N ILE A 668 -15.97 41.61 8.26
CA ILE A 668 -15.64 42.97 7.82
C ILE A 668 -14.27 43.31 8.43
N HIS A 669 -13.31 43.67 7.59
CA HIS A 669 -11.94 43.93 7.98
C HIS A 669 -11.78 45.35 8.53
N GLU A 670 -10.84 45.54 9.48
CA GLU A 670 -10.42 46.88 9.93
C GLU A 670 -9.98 47.76 8.78
N GLY A 671 -10.08 49.05 8.94
CA GLY A 671 -9.66 50.01 7.91
C GLY A 671 -10.70 51.05 7.53
N LYS A 672 -10.62 51.53 6.31
CA LYS A 672 -11.50 52.61 5.83
C LYS A 672 -12.94 52.18 5.64
N ALA A 673 -13.84 53.17 5.76
CA ALA A 673 -15.28 53.02 5.60
C ALA A 673 -15.65 52.14 4.40
N SER A 674 -16.23 50.98 4.68
CA SER A 674 -16.65 50.00 3.68
C SER A 674 -17.83 49.13 4.18
N GLU A 675 -18.60 48.63 3.25
CA GLU A 675 -19.68 47.68 3.51
C GLU A 675 -19.49 46.40 2.72
N LEU A 676 -19.51 45.27 3.40
CA LEU A 676 -19.64 43.96 2.79
C LEU A 676 -21.06 43.43 2.97
N TRP A 677 -21.69 43.09 1.87
CA TRP A 677 -23.05 42.62 1.78
C TRP A 677 -23.08 41.15 1.43
N TYR A 678 -23.83 40.34 2.20
CA TYR A 678 -23.97 38.90 2.02
C TYR A 678 -25.43 38.50 1.97
N LYS A 679 -25.82 37.65 1.02
CA LYS A 679 -27.20 37.14 0.90
C LYS A 679 -27.23 35.77 0.22
N ASP A 680 -28.43 35.17 0.19
CA ASP A 680 -28.73 33.89 -0.45
C ASP A 680 -27.77 32.80 0.06
N ILE A 681 -27.49 32.82 1.38
CA ILE A 681 -26.53 31.93 2.06
C ILE A 681 -27.16 30.55 2.25
N LYS A 682 -26.66 29.57 1.52
CA LYS A 682 -27.15 28.19 1.54
C LYS A 682 -25.98 27.23 1.75
N ILE A 683 -26.25 26.16 2.47
CA ILE A 683 -25.28 25.11 2.72
C ILE A 683 -25.85 23.73 2.47
N GLU A 684 -25.05 22.85 1.91
CA GLU A 684 -25.26 21.41 1.82
C GLU A 684 -24.14 20.73 2.60
N GLU A 685 -24.50 19.93 3.61
CA GLU A 685 -23.53 19.10 4.31
C GLU A 685 -23.25 17.85 3.47
N LEU A 686 -21.98 17.51 3.33
CA LEU A 686 -21.48 16.40 2.52
C LEU A 686 -21.03 15.25 3.45
N GLU A 687 -21.09 14.02 2.97
CA GLU A 687 -20.70 12.82 3.71
C GLU A 687 -19.18 12.76 4.00
#